data_c1d33ccbe92eafaa53b12e42ded11577
#
_entry.id   c1d33ccbe92eafaa53b12e42ded11577
#
_cell.length_a   1.000
_cell.length_b   1.000
_cell.length_c   1.000
_cell.angle_alpha   90.00
_cell.angle_beta   90.00
_cell.angle_gamma   90.00
#
_symmetry.space_group_name_H-M   'P 1'
#
loop_
_entity.id
_entity.type
_entity.pdbx_description
1 polymer ?
#
loop_
_entity_poly.entity_id
_entity_poly.type
_entity_poly.pdbx_seq_one_letter_code
_entity_poly.pdbx_strand_id
1 'polypeptide(L)'
;MSFLSFGREVTGDLRAAESREWLCANGVGSFASGTVAGTLTRRYHGLLVAALQPPLGRHLMVAKIEEVVGYLGETFELGTNRWASGAIAPEGHRFLEAFRLEAMTPVWTFACADALIEKRVWMEEGKSTTYVRYQVLRGSGIVELTLKCMVNCRDFHATTRDVSHAMSVAVVPDGLAVTALMGAPTLRLLSAGARAEPAQEWYRGYYLAREDERGLDHLDDHFHAGTFRAGLEAGRSLTVVCSIEPDPSPDGEAGWGRREGVVRALRQGWDRARATPAPPPGWIDQLVLAADQFIVRRPLPEVPAGRSIIAGYPWFAEWGRDAMIAVTGLAIATGRPDVARQVLTTYSRFVDRGMLPNRIPDGAGSPEYNTADAALWYIEALRAYHAATGDDTFLSTLFPVVEDIVGWYRRGTRFGIGEDAADGLLRAGEAGVQVTWMDAKVGDVVVTPRIGKPVEINALWHNALRAGAGFAKRLGRPHTEWSDRAARAAASFERFWNPAASCCHDVIDGPAGADPSVRPNQIFAVSLAASPLPRDRQRAIVDICARRLLTSFGLRSLDPADPAYRGRYAGGPRERDEAYHQGTVWSWLLGPFALAHLKVYGDAAAAARFLEPMGHALAAYGLGTLGEVFDGDPPFRPGGCPAQAWSVAETLRAWVEIDAAAGGSRA
;
A
#
# COMPACT_ATOMS: atom_id res chain seq x y z
N MET A 1 -24.30 -6.20 -0.26
CA MET A 1 -23.73 -7.24 0.64
C MET A 1 -22.25 -6.91 0.82
N SER A 2 -21.66 -7.18 2.00
CA SER A 2 -20.22 -7.05 2.22
C SER A 2 -19.49 -8.12 1.40
N PHE A 3 -18.39 -7.76 0.71
CA PHE A 3 -17.57 -8.74 -0.01
C PHE A 3 -16.81 -9.66 0.95
N LEU A 4 -16.41 -9.16 2.12
CA LEU A 4 -15.68 -9.91 3.14
C LEU A 4 -16.52 -10.04 4.42
N SER A 5 -16.73 -11.28 4.85
CA SER A 5 -17.39 -11.61 6.11
C SER A 5 -16.82 -12.93 6.66
N PHE A 6 -16.59 -12.97 7.96
CA PHE A 6 -16.11 -14.13 8.70
C PHE A 6 -17.04 -14.41 9.87
N GLY A 7 -17.39 -15.66 10.07
CA GLY A 7 -18.07 -16.16 11.23
C GLY A 7 -17.09 -16.72 12.27
N ARG A 8 -17.62 -17.54 13.18
CA ARG A 8 -16.87 -18.11 14.30
C ARG A 8 -15.70 -19.03 13.89
N GLU A 9 -15.70 -19.53 12.67
CA GLU A 9 -14.59 -20.31 12.10
C GLU A 9 -13.28 -19.52 12.03
N VAL A 10 -13.37 -18.18 11.93
CA VAL A 10 -12.23 -17.27 11.97
C VAL A 10 -12.18 -16.52 13.30
N THR A 11 -13.31 -15.93 13.72
CA THR A 11 -13.33 -15.04 14.89
C THR A 11 -13.13 -15.77 16.21
N GLY A 12 -13.51 -17.05 16.28
CA GLY A 12 -13.31 -17.93 17.44
C GLY A 12 -11.90 -18.54 17.55
N ASP A 13 -11.12 -18.50 16.47
CA ASP A 13 -9.71 -18.91 16.45
C ASP A 13 -8.82 -17.66 16.54
N LEU A 14 -8.17 -17.48 17.69
CA LEU A 14 -7.34 -16.29 17.93
C LEU A 14 -6.23 -16.14 16.88
N ARG A 15 -5.57 -17.22 16.48
CA ARG A 15 -4.49 -17.18 15.50
C ARG A 15 -5.00 -16.78 14.11
N ALA A 16 -6.14 -17.33 13.71
CA ALA A 16 -6.79 -16.98 12.46
C ALA A 16 -7.23 -15.52 12.43
N ALA A 17 -7.82 -15.02 13.54
CA ALA A 17 -8.27 -13.65 13.67
C ALA A 17 -7.11 -12.63 13.76
N GLU A 18 -6.01 -12.96 14.44
CA GLU A 18 -4.80 -12.13 14.52
C GLU A 18 -4.01 -12.04 13.21
N SER A 19 -4.12 -13.04 12.35
CA SER A 19 -3.44 -13.05 11.05
C SER A 19 -4.08 -12.13 10.01
N ARG A 20 -5.25 -11.59 10.29
CA ARG A 20 -6.07 -10.76 9.39
C ARG A 20 -6.10 -9.32 9.89
N GLU A 21 -5.53 -8.42 9.11
CA GLU A 21 -5.34 -7.02 9.48
C GLU A 21 -6.24 -6.12 8.63
N TRP A 22 -6.99 -5.25 9.29
CA TRP A 22 -7.82 -4.23 8.64
C TRP A 22 -7.12 -2.87 8.63
N LEU A 23 -7.51 -2.01 7.67
CA LEU A 23 -6.97 -0.67 7.48
C LEU A 23 -8.11 0.32 7.14
N CYS A 24 -8.08 1.49 7.77
CA CYS A 24 -8.81 2.68 7.37
C CYS A 24 -7.83 3.84 7.22
N ALA A 25 -7.78 4.50 6.07
CA ALA A 25 -6.99 5.72 5.84
C ALA A 25 -7.92 6.91 5.57
N ASN A 26 -7.38 8.12 5.69
CA ASN A 26 -8.16 9.37 5.67
C ASN A 26 -7.73 10.38 4.61
N GLY A 27 -6.85 10.01 3.68
CA GLY A 27 -6.38 10.89 2.62
C GLY A 27 -5.42 12.01 3.03
N VAL A 28 -4.94 12.02 4.29
CA VAL A 28 -3.90 12.95 4.77
C VAL A 28 -2.73 12.24 5.47
N GLY A 29 -2.57 10.92 5.24
CA GLY A 29 -1.48 10.13 5.80
C GLY A 29 -1.77 9.51 7.16
N SER A 30 -2.79 9.95 7.89
CA SER A 30 -3.24 9.29 9.11
C SER A 30 -4.04 8.03 8.78
N PHE A 31 -4.00 7.06 9.68
CA PHE A 31 -4.71 5.80 9.51
C PHE A 31 -5.12 5.18 10.84
N ALA A 32 -6.05 4.24 10.76
CA ALA A 32 -6.38 3.29 11.81
C ALA A 32 -6.17 1.87 11.28
N SER A 33 -5.59 0.99 12.06
CA SER A 33 -5.38 -0.41 11.70
C SER A 33 -5.34 -1.32 12.91
N GLY A 34 -5.61 -2.60 12.71
CA GLY A 34 -5.58 -3.59 13.77
C GLY A 34 -5.95 -4.97 13.23
N THR A 35 -6.11 -5.92 14.14
CA THR A 35 -6.51 -7.29 13.81
C THR A 35 -8.02 -7.52 13.98
N VAL A 36 -8.54 -8.57 13.36
CA VAL A 36 -9.92 -9.01 13.58
C VAL A 36 -10.15 -9.35 15.05
N ALA A 37 -9.16 -9.95 15.73
CA ALA A 37 -9.23 -10.29 17.16
C ALA A 37 -9.22 -9.05 18.08
N GLY A 38 -8.85 -7.87 17.59
CA GLY A 38 -8.65 -6.67 18.41
C GLY A 38 -7.34 -6.66 19.20
N THR A 39 -6.46 -7.66 19.05
CA THR A 39 -5.11 -7.66 19.61
C THR A 39 -4.19 -6.71 18.84
N LEU A 40 -3.27 -6.05 19.55
CA LEU A 40 -2.16 -5.33 18.95
C LEU A 40 -1.05 -6.33 18.64
N THR A 41 -0.76 -6.59 17.37
CA THR A 41 0.32 -7.49 16.95
C THR A 41 1.49 -6.77 16.33
N ARG A 42 1.30 -5.49 15.99
CA ARG A 42 2.34 -4.59 15.46
C ARG A 42 2.37 -3.27 16.22
N ARG A 43 3.54 -2.63 16.25
CA ARG A 43 3.71 -1.27 16.77
C ARG A 43 2.87 -0.22 16.03
N TYR A 44 2.44 -0.55 14.84
CA TYR A 44 1.66 0.29 13.93
C TYR A 44 0.13 0.16 14.11
N HIS A 45 -0.33 -0.82 14.90
CA HIS A 45 -1.75 -0.96 15.19
C HIS A 45 -2.23 0.14 16.13
N GLY A 46 -3.34 0.74 15.76
CA GLY A 46 -3.99 1.77 16.56
C GLY A 46 -5.28 2.27 15.93
N LEU A 47 -6.12 2.85 16.77
CA LEU A 47 -7.36 3.53 16.33
C LEU A 47 -7.06 4.92 15.74
N LEU A 48 -5.91 5.52 16.10
CA LEU A 48 -5.45 6.77 15.50
C LEU A 48 -3.92 6.79 15.46
N VAL A 49 -3.37 6.56 14.28
CA VAL A 49 -2.00 6.92 13.93
C VAL A 49 -2.10 8.21 13.12
N ALA A 50 -1.77 9.34 13.75
CA ALA A 50 -1.98 10.67 13.19
C ALA A 50 -0.74 11.18 12.48
N ALA A 51 -0.89 11.73 11.28
CA ALA A 51 0.13 12.48 10.58
C ALA A 51 0.19 13.92 11.14
N LEU A 52 1.23 14.25 11.91
CA LEU A 52 1.36 15.56 12.54
C LEU A 52 1.78 16.65 11.56
N GLN A 53 2.36 16.27 10.45
CA GLN A 53 2.76 17.12 9.31
C GLN A 53 2.26 16.47 8.00
N PRO A 54 0.95 16.47 7.72
CA PRO A 54 0.37 15.69 6.64
C PRO A 54 1.11 15.82 5.30
N PRO A 55 1.43 14.64 4.65
CA PRO A 55 1.11 13.27 5.06
C PRO A 55 2.16 12.61 5.95
N LEU A 56 3.10 13.36 6.50
CA LEU A 56 4.31 12.93 7.21
C LEU A 56 4.18 13.09 8.74
N GLY A 57 5.22 12.61 9.47
CA GLY A 57 5.31 12.77 10.93
C GLY A 57 4.27 11.92 11.66
N ARG A 58 4.10 10.66 11.27
CA ARG A 58 3.07 9.77 11.81
C ARG A 58 3.38 9.34 13.25
N HIS A 59 2.41 9.56 14.15
CA HIS A 59 2.50 9.21 15.57
C HIS A 59 1.30 8.40 16.00
N LEU A 60 1.53 7.35 16.80
CA LEU A 60 0.46 6.63 17.49
C LEU A 60 -0.12 7.52 18.59
N MET A 61 -1.38 7.90 18.47
CA MET A 61 -2.11 8.72 19.44
C MET A 61 -3.11 7.90 20.24
N VAL A 62 -3.85 6.98 19.61
CA VAL A 62 -4.79 6.09 20.28
C VAL A 62 -4.50 4.66 19.85
N ALA A 63 -4.08 3.82 20.79
CA ALA A 63 -3.78 2.42 20.51
C ALA A 63 -5.05 1.59 20.36
N LYS A 64 -5.92 1.63 21.36
CA LYS A 64 -7.19 0.88 21.37
C LYS A 64 -8.16 1.42 22.40
N ILE A 65 -9.40 0.94 22.34
CA ILE A 65 -10.38 1.03 23.41
C ILE A 65 -10.54 -0.39 23.97
N GLU A 66 -10.44 -0.53 25.30
CA GLU A 66 -10.77 -1.78 26.00
C GLU A 66 -12.24 -1.72 26.40
N GLU A 67 -13.04 -2.60 25.82
CA GLU A 67 -14.47 -2.65 26.01
C GLU A 67 -14.85 -3.67 27.09
N VAL A 68 -15.69 -3.23 28.04
CA VAL A 68 -16.34 -4.09 29.03
C VAL A 68 -17.85 -3.85 28.97
N VAL A 69 -18.60 -4.92 28.93
CA VAL A 69 -20.05 -4.94 28.88
C VAL A 69 -20.60 -5.54 30.17
N GLY A 70 -21.40 -4.76 30.91
CA GLY A 70 -22.26 -5.26 31.99
C GLY A 70 -23.65 -5.57 31.41
N TYR A 71 -24.14 -6.79 31.58
CA TYR A 71 -25.45 -7.16 31.06
C TYR A 71 -26.08 -8.30 31.86
N LEU A 72 -27.31 -8.12 32.33
CA LEU A 72 -28.07 -9.09 33.13
C LEU A 72 -27.32 -9.60 34.38
N GLY A 73 -26.51 -8.71 35.02
CA GLY A 73 -25.72 -9.05 36.20
C GLY A 73 -24.38 -9.74 35.92
N GLU A 74 -24.08 -10.03 34.66
CA GLU A 74 -22.81 -10.59 34.22
C GLU A 74 -21.90 -9.53 33.60
N THR A 75 -20.59 -9.82 33.55
CA THR A 75 -19.58 -8.95 32.95
C THR A 75 -18.88 -9.67 31.80
N PHE A 76 -18.82 -9.02 30.64
CA PHE A 76 -18.18 -9.51 29.41
C PHE A 76 -17.05 -8.55 29.03
N GLU A 77 -15.80 -9.01 29.08
CA GLU A 77 -14.65 -8.24 28.62
C GLU A 77 -14.41 -8.56 27.13
N LEU A 78 -14.68 -7.57 26.25
CA LEU A 78 -14.62 -7.77 24.79
C LEU A 78 -13.23 -7.52 24.19
N GLY A 79 -12.32 -6.90 24.95
CA GLY A 79 -10.93 -6.73 24.55
C GLY A 79 -10.19 -8.08 24.47
N THR A 80 -9.18 -8.16 23.62
CA THR A 80 -8.23 -9.29 23.59
C THR A 80 -6.81 -8.75 23.61
N ASN A 81 -5.98 -9.22 24.56
CA ASN A 81 -4.60 -8.77 24.70
C ASN A 81 -3.64 -9.95 24.89
N ARG A 82 -2.44 -9.79 24.33
CA ARG A 82 -1.28 -10.61 24.65
C ARG A 82 -0.33 -9.82 25.54
N TRP A 83 0.20 -10.43 26.54
CA TRP A 83 1.08 -9.82 27.52
C TRP A 83 2.49 -10.40 27.48
N ALA A 84 3.49 -9.64 27.90
CA ALA A 84 4.88 -10.07 28.01
C ALA A 84 5.07 -11.35 28.86
N SER A 85 4.15 -11.63 29.77
CA SER A 85 4.10 -12.86 30.56
C SER A 85 3.73 -14.12 29.78
N GLY A 86 3.29 -13.97 28.52
CA GLY A 86 2.70 -15.03 27.71
C GLY A 86 1.18 -15.20 27.93
N ALA A 87 0.58 -14.48 28.89
CA ALA A 87 -0.85 -14.55 29.14
C ALA A 87 -1.64 -13.90 27.99
N ILE A 88 -2.84 -14.45 27.73
CA ILE A 88 -3.86 -13.85 26.90
C ILE A 88 -5.00 -13.47 27.85
N ALA A 89 -5.19 -12.16 28.08
CA ALA A 89 -6.20 -11.66 29.00
C ALA A 89 -6.51 -10.17 28.71
N PRO A 90 -7.80 -9.78 28.59
CA PRO A 90 -8.93 -10.70 28.47
C PRO A 90 -8.94 -11.48 27.15
N GLU A 91 -9.87 -12.42 27.01
CA GLU A 91 -10.05 -13.26 25.81
C GLU A 91 -11.35 -12.88 25.05
N GLY A 92 -11.56 -11.62 24.80
CA GLY A 92 -12.80 -11.09 24.21
C GLY A 92 -13.15 -11.63 22.83
N HIS A 93 -12.15 -12.15 22.08
CA HIS A 93 -12.39 -12.83 20.81
C HIS A 93 -13.39 -13.99 20.93
N ARG A 94 -13.56 -14.58 22.12
CA ARG A 94 -14.54 -15.63 22.39
C ARG A 94 -15.98 -15.15 22.28
N PHE A 95 -16.23 -13.86 22.48
CA PHE A 95 -17.55 -13.23 22.31
C PHE A 95 -17.80 -12.72 20.89
N LEU A 96 -16.77 -12.73 20.03
CA LEU A 96 -16.86 -12.20 18.67
C LEU A 96 -17.63 -13.18 17.77
N GLU A 97 -18.89 -12.85 17.49
CA GLU A 97 -19.81 -13.63 16.65
C GLU A 97 -19.42 -13.58 15.17
N ALA A 98 -19.15 -12.36 14.68
CA ALA A 98 -18.80 -12.13 13.29
C ALA A 98 -17.93 -10.88 13.12
N PHE A 99 -17.17 -10.89 12.04
CA PHE A 99 -16.46 -9.72 11.51
C PHE A 99 -16.84 -9.56 10.03
N ARG A 100 -17.03 -8.30 9.59
CA ARG A 100 -17.20 -7.99 8.17
C ARG A 100 -16.54 -6.68 7.83
N LEU A 101 -16.21 -6.52 6.54
CA LEU A 101 -15.69 -5.28 6.00
C LEU A 101 -16.76 -4.64 5.11
N GLU A 102 -17.34 -3.52 5.52
CA GLU A 102 -18.28 -2.74 4.72
C GLU A 102 -17.53 -1.65 3.96
N ALA A 103 -17.34 -1.82 2.66
CA ALA A 103 -16.35 -1.06 1.90
C ALA A 103 -14.94 -1.26 2.51
N MET A 104 -14.36 -0.23 3.14
CA MET A 104 -13.12 -0.34 3.91
C MET A 104 -13.35 -0.10 5.42
N THR A 105 -14.58 -0.19 5.89
CA THR A 105 -14.97 0.01 7.28
C THR A 105 -15.08 -1.33 7.99
N PRO A 106 -14.23 -1.63 8.99
CA PRO A 106 -14.31 -2.84 9.77
C PRO A 106 -15.50 -2.79 10.74
N VAL A 107 -16.22 -3.89 10.83
CA VAL A 107 -17.41 -4.06 11.66
C VAL A 107 -17.34 -5.38 12.40
N TRP A 108 -17.38 -5.33 13.73
CA TRP A 108 -17.44 -6.47 14.62
C TRP A 108 -18.84 -6.64 15.18
N THR A 109 -19.25 -7.87 15.43
CA THR A 109 -20.48 -8.20 16.12
C THR A 109 -20.17 -9.13 17.29
N PHE A 110 -20.46 -8.69 18.50
CA PHE A 110 -20.23 -9.44 19.75
C PHE A 110 -21.54 -9.97 20.30
N ALA A 111 -21.53 -11.22 20.76
CA ALA A 111 -22.65 -11.87 21.44
C ALA A 111 -22.37 -11.99 22.94
N CYS A 112 -23.19 -11.32 23.77
CA CYS A 112 -23.12 -11.33 25.23
C CYS A 112 -24.48 -11.78 25.78
N ALA A 113 -24.63 -13.05 26.17
CA ALA A 113 -25.90 -13.69 26.42
C ALA A 113 -26.87 -13.50 25.22
N ASP A 114 -28.08 -12.93 25.43
CA ASP A 114 -29.02 -12.61 24.34
C ASP A 114 -28.76 -11.23 23.68
N ALA A 115 -27.84 -10.41 24.23
CA ALA A 115 -27.46 -9.15 23.60
C ALA A 115 -26.50 -9.37 22.43
N LEU A 116 -26.71 -8.57 21.39
CA LEU A 116 -25.86 -8.49 20.21
C LEU A 116 -25.39 -7.06 20.04
N ILE A 117 -24.06 -6.83 20.05
CA ILE A 117 -23.46 -5.50 20.03
C ILE A 117 -22.57 -5.40 18.80
N GLU A 118 -22.82 -4.37 17.98
CA GLU A 118 -22.00 -4.03 16.84
C GLU A 118 -20.98 -2.94 17.23
N LYS A 119 -19.71 -3.14 16.85
CA LYS A 119 -18.65 -2.13 16.88
C LYS A 119 -18.25 -1.81 15.45
N ARG A 120 -18.09 -0.51 15.13
CA ARG A 120 -17.71 -0.03 13.80
C ARG A 120 -16.65 1.05 13.93
N VAL A 121 -15.62 1.02 13.05
CA VAL A 121 -14.54 2.02 13.05
C VAL A 121 -14.42 2.65 11.67
N TRP A 122 -14.34 3.98 11.59
CA TRP A 122 -14.04 4.72 10.36
C TRP A 122 -13.27 6.00 10.67
N MET A 123 -12.63 6.57 9.66
CA MET A 123 -11.96 7.85 9.76
C MET A 123 -12.69 8.93 8.96
N GLU A 124 -12.59 10.18 9.45
CA GLU A 124 -13.03 11.37 8.73
C GLU A 124 -12.10 11.67 7.57
N GLU A 125 -12.64 11.87 6.39
CA GLU A 125 -11.84 12.22 5.21
C GLU A 125 -11.16 13.59 5.39
N GLY A 126 -9.82 13.61 5.20
CA GLY A 126 -9.02 14.82 5.28
C GLY A 126 -8.74 15.35 6.68
N LYS A 127 -9.07 14.60 7.75
CA LYS A 127 -8.86 14.96 9.14
C LYS A 127 -8.29 13.81 9.96
N SER A 128 -7.43 14.11 10.92
CA SER A 128 -6.88 13.13 11.86
C SER A 128 -7.90 12.81 12.96
N THR A 129 -9.03 12.24 12.55
CA THR A 129 -10.18 11.91 13.40
C THR A 129 -10.70 10.51 13.10
N THR A 130 -10.81 9.68 14.12
CA THR A 130 -11.38 8.34 14.07
C THR A 130 -12.65 8.29 14.91
N TYR A 131 -13.67 7.66 14.36
CA TYR A 131 -14.94 7.38 15.03
C TYR A 131 -15.01 5.89 15.35
N VAL A 132 -15.42 5.57 16.58
CA VAL A 132 -15.70 4.20 17.03
C VAL A 132 -17.14 4.16 17.55
N ARG A 133 -18.03 3.53 16.79
CA ARG A 133 -19.46 3.42 17.17
C ARG A 133 -19.77 2.04 17.72
N TYR A 134 -20.50 2.03 18.81
CA TYR A 134 -21.12 0.87 19.43
C TYR A 134 -22.62 0.97 19.29
N GLN A 135 -23.27 -0.09 18.82
CA GLN A 135 -24.73 -0.16 18.67
C GLN A 135 -25.24 -1.48 19.25
N VAL A 136 -26.26 -1.41 20.09
CA VAL A 136 -26.96 -2.60 20.55
C VAL A 136 -28.00 -2.99 19.50
N LEU A 137 -27.75 -4.09 18.80
CA LEU A 137 -28.65 -4.58 17.74
C LEU A 137 -29.84 -5.35 18.31
N ARG A 138 -29.63 -6.01 19.46
CA ARG A 138 -30.61 -6.85 20.15
C ARG A 138 -30.23 -6.95 21.62
N GLY A 139 -31.20 -7.14 22.50
CA GLY A 139 -31.03 -7.41 23.93
C GLY A 139 -32.35 -7.18 24.67
N SER A 140 -32.56 -7.92 25.75
CA SER A 140 -33.79 -7.83 26.59
C SER A 140 -33.65 -6.79 27.74
N GLY A 141 -32.46 -6.25 27.97
CA GLY A 141 -32.15 -5.28 29.03
C GLY A 141 -31.20 -4.19 28.56
N ILE A 142 -30.85 -3.31 29.48
CA ILE A 142 -29.84 -2.27 29.24
C ILE A 142 -28.46 -2.88 29.21
N VAL A 143 -27.67 -2.57 28.17
CA VAL A 143 -26.26 -2.92 28.01
C VAL A 143 -25.42 -1.77 28.59
N GLU A 144 -24.71 -2.03 29.68
CA GLU A 144 -23.80 -1.07 30.32
C GLU A 144 -22.43 -1.15 29.67
N LEU A 145 -22.08 -0.12 28.88
CA LEU A 145 -20.76 -0.02 28.25
C LEU A 145 -19.76 0.69 29.16
N THR A 146 -18.58 0.11 29.32
CA THR A 146 -17.40 0.70 29.94
C THR A 146 -16.27 0.65 28.93
N LEU A 147 -15.80 1.80 28.47
CA LEU A 147 -14.87 1.97 27.36
C LEU A 147 -13.60 2.65 27.86
N LYS A 148 -12.52 1.90 28.11
CA LYS A 148 -11.22 2.42 28.58
C LYS A 148 -10.36 2.81 27.38
N CYS A 149 -9.99 4.09 27.27
CA CYS A 149 -9.20 4.61 26.16
C CYS A 149 -7.69 4.46 26.44
N MET A 150 -7.02 3.61 25.68
CA MET A 150 -5.58 3.41 25.72
C MET A 150 -4.91 4.31 24.69
N VAL A 151 -4.09 5.27 25.14
CA VAL A 151 -3.44 6.28 24.30
C VAL A 151 -1.92 6.18 24.35
N ASN A 152 -1.29 6.88 23.43
CA ASN A 152 0.17 7.05 23.37
C ASN A 152 0.50 8.42 22.74
N CYS A 153 1.77 8.76 22.63
CA CYS A 153 2.26 9.86 21.79
C CYS A 153 3.69 9.53 21.41
N ARG A 154 3.84 8.63 20.46
CA ARG A 154 5.14 8.16 20.00
C ARG A 154 5.22 8.11 18.48
N ASP A 155 6.42 8.25 17.96
CA ASP A 155 6.69 7.92 16.56
C ASP A 155 6.17 6.50 16.27
N PHE A 156 5.51 6.30 15.15
CA PHE A 156 4.86 5.02 14.84
C PHE A 156 5.86 3.89 14.54
N HIS A 157 7.12 4.20 14.25
CA HIS A 157 8.20 3.22 14.12
C HIS A 157 8.82 2.79 15.46
N ALA A 158 8.55 3.53 16.54
CA ALA A 158 9.07 3.24 17.88
C ALA A 158 8.09 2.37 18.71
N THR A 159 8.51 2.00 19.91
CA THR A 159 7.68 1.46 21.00
C THR A 159 7.87 2.32 22.23
N THR A 160 6.91 2.34 23.14
CA THR A 160 7.00 3.01 24.44
C THR A 160 7.28 1.96 25.51
N ARG A 161 8.31 2.20 26.34
CA ARG A 161 8.65 1.29 27.44
C ARG A 161 9.13 2.06 28.66
N ASP A 162 8.73 1.58 29.83
CA ASP A 162 9.21 2.03 31.14
C ASP A 162 9.09 3.55 31.39
N VAL A 163 8.09 4.18 30.75
CA VAL A 163 7.84 5.61 30.92
C VAL A 163 7.22 5.85 32.28
N SER A 164 7.78 6.79 33.02
CA SER A 164 7.34 7.15 34.38
C SER A 164 6.47 8.41 34.44
N HIS A 165 6.47 9.25 33.38
CA HIS A 165 5.67 10.49 33.38
C HIS A 165 4.21 10.19 33.03
N ALA A 166 3.28 10.89 33.69
CA ALA A 166 1.87 10.87 33.34
C ALA A 166 1.60 11.91 32.25
N MET A 167 0.68 11.55 31.33
CA MET A 167 0.08 12.54 30.43
C MET A 167 -0.92 13.40 31.21
N SER A 168 -1.05 14.67 30.86
CA SER A 168 -2.09 15.53 31.43
C SER A 168 -3.44 15.19 30.83
N VAL A 169 -4.43 14.91 31.68
CA VAL A 169 -5.80 14.63 31.28
C VAL A 169 -6.75 15.64 31.92
N ALA A 170 -7.47 16.38 31.10
CA ALA A 170 -8.48 17.35 31.54
C ALA A 170 -9.87 16.92 31.07
N VAL A 171 -10.88 17.11 31.91
CA VAL A 171 -12.29 16.94 31.53
C VAL A 171 -12.71 18.15 30.70
N VAL A 172 -13.32 17.88 29.55
CA VAL A 172 -13.89 18.88 28.63
C VAL A 172 -15.37 18.56 28.35
N PRO A 173 -16.14 19.47 27.74
CA PRO A 173 -17.49 19.11 27.30
C PRO A 173 -17.47 17.83 26.45
N ASP A 174 -18.38 16.92 26.78
CA ASP A 174 -18.54 15.60 26.14
C ASP A 174 -17.31 14.69 26.17
N GLY A 175 -16.27 14.94 27.02
CA GLY A 175 -15.14 14.03 27.03
C GLY A 175 -13.88 14.49 27.77
N LEU A 176 -12.73 14.11 27.20
CA LEU A 176 -11.40 14.30 27.76
C LEU A 176 -10.46 14.94 26.74
N ALA A 177 -9.58 15.81 27.23
CA ALA A 177 -8.44 16.34 26.49
C ALA A 177 -7.14 15.79 27.08
N VAL A 178 -6.32 15.14 26.26
CA VAL A 178 -5.06 14.51 26.69
C VAL A 178 -3.89 15.25 26.04
N THR A 179 -2.94 15.70 26.86
CA THR A 179 -1.70 16.33 26.41
C THR A 179 -0.53 15.49 26.90
N ALA A 180 0.19 14.89 25.97
CA ALA A 180 1.28 13.97 26.28
C ALA A 180 2.57 14.69 26.72
N LEU A 181 2.99 15.69 25.90
CA LEU A 181 4.22 16.46 26.08
C LEU A 181 3.98 17.91 25.65
N MET A 182 4.80 18.83 26.13
CA MET A 182 4.78 20.20 25.66
C MET A 182 5.12 20.27 24.16
N GLY A 183 4.25 20.91 23.38
CA GLY A 183 4.37 21.00 21.92
C GLY A 183 3.72 19.86 21.13
N ALA A 184 3.27 18.77 21.79
CA ALA A 184 2.47 17.76 21.15
C ALA A 184 1.02 18.26 20.92
N PRO A 185 0.32 17.81 19.87
CA PRO A 185 -1.08 18.14 19.68
C PRO A 185 -1.92 17.58 20.83
N THR A 186 -2.96 18.31 21.24
CA THR A 186 -3.93 17.83 22.21
C THR A 186 -4.81 16.76 21.56
N LEU A 187 -4.79 15.55 22.11
CA LEU A 187 -5.71 14.49 21.73
C LEU A 187 -7.07 14.73 22.43
N ARG A 188 -8.13 14.77 21.66
CA ARG A 188 -9.51 14.85 22.16
C ARG A 188 -10.17 13.50 22.05
N LEU A 189 -10.70 13.00 23.16
CA LEU A 189 -11.53 11.81 23.27
C LEU A 189 -12.92 12.28 23.64
N LEU A 190 -13.88 12.22 22.72
CA LEU A 190 -15.23 12.75 22.93
C LEU A 190 -16.28 11.66 22.77
N SER A 191 -17.34 11.73 23.56
CA SER A 191 -18.50 10.83 23.45
C SER A 191 -19.75 11.51 24.03
N ALA A 192 -20.54 12.12 23.15
CA ALA A 192 -21.81 12.72 23.58
C ALA A 192 -22.73 11.63 24.13
N GLY A 193 -23.32 11.89 25.31
CA GLY A 193 -24.22 10.95 25.99
C GLY A 193 -23.51 9.90 26.85
N ALA A 194 -22.19 9.92 26.99
CA ALA A 194 -21.46 9.12 27.94
C ALA A 194 -20.89 9.96 29.08
N ARG A 195 -20.75 9.36 30.26
CA ARG A 195 -20.01 9.94 31.37
C ARG A 195 -18.53 9.66 31.19
N ALA A 196 -17.71 10.72 31.10
CA ALA A 196 -16.26 10.63 31.00
C ALA A 196 -15.63 10.70 32.41
N GLU A 197 -14.75 9.75 32.71
CA GLU A 197 -14.00 9.67 33.97
C GLU A 197 -12.50 9.65 33.61
N PRO A 198 -11.69 10.66 34.01
CA PRO A 198 -10.26 10.66 33.74
C PRO A 198 -9.56 9.54 34.52
N ALA A 199 -8.54 8.95 33.92
CA ALA A 199 -7.61 8.02 34.54
C ALA A 199 -6.16 8.44 34.22
N GLN A 200 -5.18 7.92 34.95
CA GLN A 200 -3.76 8.24 34.74
C GLN A 200 -2.90 7.02 35.10
N GLU A 201 -3.07 5.95 34.35
CA GLU A 201 -2.40 4.68 34.61
C GLU A 201 -1.68 4.16 33.37
N TRP A 202 -0.46 3.64 33.52
CA TRP A 202 0.23 2.92 32.45
C TRP A 202 -0.09 1.44 32.52
N TYR A 203 -0.59 0.91 31.41
CA TYR A 203 -0.71 -0.53 31.15
C TYR A 203 0.55 -0.98 30.41
N ARG A 204 1.30 -1.91 31.01
CA ARG A 204 2.65 -2.24 30.59
C ARG A 204 2.73 -3.65 29.99
N GLY A 205 3.60 -3.79 28.97
CA GLY A 205 3.96 -5.08 28.43
C GLY A 205 2.94 -5.70 27.49
N TYR A 206 2.27 -4.91 26.67
CA TYR A 206 1.56 -5.45 25.50
C TYR A 206 2.57 -6.14 24.59
N TYR A 207 2.28 -7.42 24.23
CA TYR A 207 3.16 -8.22 23.39
C TYR A 207 2.73 -8.17 21.92
N LEU A 208 3.64 -7.70 21.06
CA LEU A 208 3.44 -7.46 19.64
C LEU A 208 3.97 -8.66 18.84
N ALA A 209 3.15 -9.71 18.69
CA ALA A 209 3.57 -11.00 18.14
C ALA A 209 4.19 -10.90 16.74
N ARG A 210 3.69 -10.01 15.87
CA ARG A 210 4.24 -9.82 14.52
C ARG A 210 5.60 -9.10 14.51
N GLU A 211 5.86 -8.25 15.48
CA GLU A 211 7.18 -7.63 15.63
C GLU A 211 8.21 -8.63 16.16
N ASP A 212 7.80 -9.49 17.10
CA ASP A 212 8.66 -10.59 17.60
C ASP A 212 9.03 -11.58 16.49
N GLU A 213 8.05 -12.04 15.70
CA GLU A 213 8.28 -12.91 14.53
C GLU A 213 9.28 -12.29 13.52
N ARG A 214 9.37 -10.96 13.51
CA ARG A 214 10.26 -10.19 12.62
C ARG A 214 11.61 -9.86 13.27
N GLY A 215 11.85 -10.29 14.51
CA GLY A 215 13.08 -10.00 15.25
C GLY A 215 13.24 -8.52 15.61
N LEU A 216 12.13 -7.84 15.90
CA LEU A 216 12.09 -6.41 16.25
C LEU A 216 11.63 -6.24 17.70
N ASP A 217 11.75 -5.01 18.23
CA ASP A 217 11.18 -4.66 19.54
C ASP A 217 9.68 -4.98 19.53
N HIS A 218 9.24 -5.79 20.49
CA HIS A 218 7.93 -6.44 20.49
C HIS A 218 7.12 -6.21 21.77
N LEU A 219 7.56 -5.29 22.64
CA LEU A 219 6.79 -4.88 23.81
C LEU A 219 6.46 -3.40 23.73
N ASP A 220 5.22 -3.06 24.10
CA ASP A 220 4.74 -1.69 24.10
C ASP A 220 3.93 -1.40 25.37
N ASP A 221 3.94 -0.16 25.84
CA ASP A 221 3.19 0.31 27.00
C ASP A 221 2.20 1.38 26.53
N HIS A 222 0.97 1.37 27.06
CA HIS A 222 -0.06 2.34 26.71
C HIS A 222 -0.65 2.99 27.96
N PHE A 223 -0.99 4.28 27.86
CA PHE A 223 -1.53 5.08 28.94
C PHE A 223 -3.06 5.03 28.90
N HIS A 224 -3.69 4.60 29.99
CA HIS A 224 -5.13 4.69 30.19
C HIS A 224 -5.48 6.14 30.56
N ALA A 225 -5.98 6.90 29.59
CA ALA A 225 -6.30 8.31 29.76
C ALA A 225 -7.65 8.53 30.43
N GLY A 226 -8.58 7.59 30.29
CA GLY A 226 -9.88 7.66 30.92
C GLY A 226 -10.89 6.68 30.37
N THR A 227 -12.05 6.68 30.98
CA THR A 227 -13.14 5.73 30.74
C THR A 227 -14.43 6.47 30.39
N PHE A 228 -15.12 6.02 29.36
CA PHE A 228 -16.50 6.42 29.06
C PHE A 228 -17.47 5.34 29.54
N ARG A 229 -18.58 5.76 30.19
CA ARG A 229 -19.65 4.87 30.65
C ARG A 229 -20.99 5.31 30.11
N ALA A 230 -21.76 4.37 29.59
CA ALA A 230 -23.12 4.62 29.12
C ALA A 230 -23.98 3.35 29.17
N GLY A 231 -25.26 3.48 29.47
CA GLY A 231 -26.26 2.41 29.33
C GLY A 231 -26.99 2.56 27.99
N LEU A 232 -27.07 1.48 27.20
CA LEU A 232 -27.73 1.47 25.91
C LEU A 232 -28.86 0.44 25.86
N GLU A 233 -30.01 0.82 25.38
CA GLU A 233 -31.11 -0.07 25.01
C GLU A 233 -30.92 -0.61 23.57
N ALA A 234 -31.61 -1.66 23.23
CA ALA A 234 -31.66 -2.18 21.88
C ALA A 234 -32.07 -1.08 20.87
N GLY A 235 -31.36 -1.00 19.75
CA GLY A 235 -31.52 0.03 18.71
C GLY A 235 -30.76 1.33 18.98
N ARG A 236 -30.20 1.53 20.18
CA ARG A 236 -29.42 2.76 20.50
C ARG A 236 -27.94 2.56 20.18
N SER A 237 -27.25 3.69 19.95
CA SER A 237 -25.82 3.71 19.65
C SER A 237 -25.08 4.78 20.48
N LEU A 238 -23.78 4.56 20.68
CA LEU A 238 -22.83 5.51 21.27
C LEU A 238 -21.60 5.59 20.34
N THR A 239 -21.08 6.80 20.14
CA THR A 239 -19.85 6.98 19.35
C THR A 239 -18.77 7.63 20.22
N VAL A 240 -17.57 7.02 20.21
CA VAL A 240 -16.36 7.64 20.74
C VAL A 240 -15.59 8.25 19.58
N VAL A 241 -15.18 9.50 19.70
CA VAL A 241 -14.40 10.26 18.73
C VAL A 241 -12.99 10.44 19.26
N CYS A 242 -11.99 10.02 18.49
CA CYS A 242 -10.57 10.17 18.78
C CYS A 242 -9.98 11.14 17.76
N SER A 243 -9.49 12.32 18.17
CA SER A 243 -9.07 13.36 17.24
C SER A 243 -7.96 14.25 17.79
N ILE A 244 -7.06 14.67 16.90
CA ILE A 244 -6.10 15.74 17.18
C ILE A 244 -6.52 17.08 16.55
N GLU A 245 -7.67 17.12 15.89
CA GLU A 245 -8.21 18.37 15.34
C GLU A 245 -8.60 19.34 16.47
N PRO A 246 -8.49 20.66 16.23
CA PRO A 246 -8.83 21.66 17.25
C PRO A 246 -10.29 21.61 17.72
N ASP A 247 -11.21 21.32 16.81
CA ASP A 247 -12.65 21.32 17.05
C ASP A 247 -13.32 20.15 16.30
N PRO A 248 -13.14 18.90 16.80
CA PRO A 248 -13.75 17.73 16.18
C PRO A 248 -15.24 17.64 16.53
N SER A 249 -16.06 17.28 15.56
CA SER A 249 -17.49 17.04 15.78
C SER A 249 -17.70 15.73 16.56
N PRO A 250 -18.44 15.74 17.68
CA PRO A 250 -18.83 14.52 18.39
C PRO A 250 -19.97 13.77 17.69
N ASP A 251 -20.58 14.32 16.64
CA ASP A 251 -21.70 13.73 15.90
C ASP A 251 -21.23 12.59 14.99
N GLY A 252 -21.32 11.37 15.49
CA GLY A 252 -20.95 10.16 14.77
C GLY A 252 -21.86 9.85 13.58
N GLU A 253 -23.16 10.22 13.63
CA GLU A 253 -24.07 9.96 12.51
C GLU A 253 -23.75 10.86 11.32
N ALA A 254 -23.50 12.15 11.56
CA ALA A 254 -23.03 13.05 10.51
C ALA A 254 -21.67 12.60 9.94
N GLY A 255 -20.74 12.14 10.80
CA GLY A 255 -19.45 11.56 10.39
C GLY A 255 -19.62 10.33 9.48
N TRP A 256 -20.53 9.44 9.86
CA TRP A 256 -20.86 8.27 9.04
C TRP A 256 -21.44 8.66 7.69
N GLY A 257 -22.40 9.59 7.66
CA GLY A 257 -23.01 10.07 6.41
C GLY A 257 -21.98 10.65 5.43
N ARG A 258 -20.96 11.38 5.94
CA ARG A 258 -19.84 11.87 5.11
C ARG A 258 -19.01 10.72 4.55
N ARG A 259 -18.68 9.70 5.36
CA ARG A 259 -17.94 8.50 4.90
C ARG A 259 -18.70 7.75 3.81
N GLU A 260 -20.00 7.54 3.98
CA GLU A 260 -20.85 6.93 2.95
C GLU A 260 -20.87 7.76 1.65
N GLY A 261 -20.86 9.07 1.77
CA GLY A 261 -20.76 9.99 0.63
C GLY A 261 -19.48 9.77 -0.18
N VAL A 262 -18.33 9.64 0.48
CA VAL A 262 -17.04 9.33 -0.16
C VAL A 262 -17.09 7.99 -0.90
N VAL A 263 -17.55 6.93 -0.22
CA VAL A 263 -17.66 5.58 -0.83
C VAL A 263 -18.59 5.60 -2.05
N ARG A 264 -19.70 6.32 -1.96
CA ARG A 264 -20.65 6.46 -3.08
C ARG A 264 -20.02 7.19 -4.27
N ALA A 265 -19.28 8.27 -4.01
CA ALA A 265 -18.60 9.04 -5.06
C ALA A 265 -17.52 8.19 -5.78
N LEU A 266 -16.75 7.40 -5.03
CA LEU A 266 -15.75 6.48 -5.60
C LEU A 266 -16.40 5.45 -6.52
N ARG A 267 -17.47 4.78 -6.08
CA ARG A 267 -18.21 3.81 -6.88
C ARG A 267 -18.81 4.43 -8.14
N GLN A 268 -19.45 5.59 -8.01
CA GLN A 268 -20.02 6.30 -9.16
C GLN A 268 -18.94 6.76 -10.16
N GLY A 269 -17.76 7.16 -9.68
CA GLY A 269 -16.61 7.49 -10.54
C GLY A 269 -16.14 6.26 -11.32
N TRP A 270 -15.99 5.14 -10.63
CA TRP A 270 -15.64 3.85 -11.20
C TRP A 270 -16.62 3.37 -12.26
N ASP A 271 -17.92 3.36 -11.93
CA ASP A 271 -18.97 2.91 -12.86
C ASP A 271 -19.00 3.72 -14.16
N ARG A 272 -18.70 5.04 -14.08
CA ARG A 272 -18.63 5.90 -15.27
C ARG A 272 -17.37 5.67 -16.12
N ALA A 273 -16.27 5.25 -15.48
CA ALA A 273 -14.99 5.06 -16.16
C ALA A 273 -14.87 3.72 -16.87
N ARG A 274 -15.70 2.75 -16.52
CA ARG A 274 -15.64 1.38 -17.08
C ARG A 274 -16.00 1.36 -18.56
N ALA A 275 -15.22 0.61 -19.34
CA ALA A 275 -15.45 0.42 -20.76
C ALA A 275 -16.61 -0.56 -21.05
N THR A 276 -16.84 -1.52 -20.16
CA THR A 276 -17.87 -2.55 -20.33
C THR A 276 -19.06 -2.34 -19.39
N PRO A 277 -20.32 -2.55 -19.84
CA PRO A 277 -21.50 -2.43 -19.00
C PRO A 277 -21.68 -3.61 -18.03
N ALA A 278 -21.01 -4.75 -18.27
CA ALA A 278 -21.11 -5.92 -17.40
C ALA A 278 -20.54 -5.64 -16.01
N PRO A 279 -21.22 -6.05 -14.91
CA PRO A 279 -20.69 -5.83 -13.57
C PRO A 279 -19.36 -6.56 -13.39
N PRO A 280 -18.35 -5.91 -12.76
CA PRO A 280 -17.09 -6.57 -12.47
C PRO A 280 -17.25 -7.60 -11.35
N PRO A 281 -16.30 -8.52 -11.18
CA PRO A 281 -16.25 -9.36 -9.98
C PRO A 281 -16.19 -8.49 -8.72
N GLY A 282 -16.90 -8.88 -7.65
CA GLY A 282 -16.99 -8.07 -6.41
C GLY A 282 -15.64 -7.77 -5.75
N TRP A 283 -14.62 -8.59 -5.98
CA TRP A 283 -13.27 -8.34 -5.48
C TRP A 283 -12.57 -7.17 -6.21
N ILE A 284 -12.93 -6.90 -7.48
CA ILE A 284 -12.45 -5.70 -8.20
C ILE A 284 -13.08 -4.44 -7.61
N ASP A 285 -14.39 -4.44 -7.36
CA ASP A 285 -15.06 -3.31 -6.71
C ASP A 285 -14.43 -3.02 -5.33
N GLN A 286 -14.05 -4.07 -4.60
CA GLN A 286 -13.34 -3.93 -3.33
C GLN A 286 -11.96 -3.29 -3.51
N LEU A 287 -11.19 -3.68 -4.54
CA LEU A 287 -9.88 -3.08 -4.83
C LEU A 287 -9.98 -1.60 -5.24
N VAL A 288 -11.05 -1.20 -5.93
CA VAL A 288 -11.31 0.21 -6.26
C VAL A 288 -11.44 1.06 -4.99
N LEU A 289 -12.10 0.53 -3.96
CA LEU A 289 -12.18 1.20 -2.66
C LEU A 289 -10.86 1.19 -1.90
N ALA A 290 -10.09 0.10 -2.00
CA ALA A 290 -8.75 0.01 -1.43
C ALA A 290 -7.77 1.00 -2.09
N ALA A 291 -7.90 1.25 -3.40
CA ALA A 291 -7.06 2.18 -4.14
C ALA A 291 -7.07 3.60 -3.56
N ASP A 292 -8.20 4.03 -3.02
CA ASP A 292 -8.35 5.37 -2.44
C ASP A 292 -7.51 5.57 -1.17
N GLN A 293 -7.28 4.52 -0.41
CA GLN A 293 -6.55 4.60 0.87
C GLN A 293 -5.09 5.02 0.72
N PHE A 294 -4.48 4.78 -0.44
CA PHE A 294 -3.08 5.11 -0.69
C PHE A 294 -2.88 6.55 -1.16
N ILE A 295 -3.94 7.22 -1.64
CA ILE A 295 -3.87 8.57 -2.19
C ILE A 295 -3.97 9.59 -1.06
N VAL A 296 -2.96 10.45 -0.93
CA VAL A 296 -2.89 11.46 0.13
C VAL A 296 -2.71 12.87 -0.43
N ARG A 297 -3.19 13.87 0.31
CA ARG A 297 -2.90 15.27 0.03
C ARG A 297 -1.42 15.53 0.31
N ARG A 298 -0.77 16.24 -0.61
CA ARG A 298 0.63 16.64 -0.50
C ARG A 298 0.78 18.10 -0.98
N PRO A 299 0.27 19.06 -0.23
CA PRO A 299 0.39 20.46 -0.63
C PRO A 299 1.85 20.91 -0.63
N LEU A 300 2.27 21.56 -1.72
CA LEU A 300 3.53 22.26 -1.84
C LEU A 300 3.25 23.74 -2.10
N PRO A 301 4.17 24.67 -1.79
CA PRO A 301 3.94 26.10 -2.05
C PRO A 301 3.49 26.39 -3.48
N GLU A 302 4.10 25.72 -4.46
CA GLU A 302 3.79 25.89 -5.89
C GLU A 302 2.67 24.96 -6.38
N VAL A 303 2.23 24.00 -5.56
CA VAL A 303 1.21 23.01 -5.90
C VAL A 303 0.27 22.80 -4.71
N PRO A 304 -0.58 23.78 -4.36
CA PRO A 304 -1.45 23.70 -3.17
C PRO A 304 -2.43 22.51 -3.21
N ALA A 305 -2.87 22.10 -4.39
CA ALA A 305 -3.73 20.93 -4.60
C ALA A 305 -2.94 19.64 -4.83
N GLY A 306 -1.64 19.63 -4.49
CA GLY A 306 -0.76 18.48 -4.69
C GLY A 306 -1.27 17.22 -4.00
N ARG A 307 -1.02 16.08 -4.62
CA ARG A 307 -1.29 14.74 -4.09
C ARG A 307 -0.06 13.86 -4.23
N SER A 308 -0.02 12.83 -3.40
CA SER A 308 1.01 11.79 -3.42
C SER A 308 0.39 10.42 -3.17
N ILE A 309 1.23 9.40 -3.17
CA ILE A 309 0.83 8.02 -2.91
C ILE A 309 1.72 7.49 -1.79
N ILE A 310 1.10 6.96 -0.75
CA ILE A 310 1.78 6.14 0.26
C ILE A 310 2.03 4.77 -0.36
N ALA A 311 3.27 4.31 -0.36
CA ALA A 311 3.67 3.05 -1.01
C ALA A 311 3.01 1.83 -0.36
N GLY A 312 2.79 1.88 0.95
CA GLY A 312 2.10 0.81 1.67
C GLY A 312 1.88 1.10 3.15
N TYR A 313 0.76 0.62 3.65
CA TYR A 313 0.43 0.69 5.06
C TYR A 313 0.70 -0.64 5.77
N PRO A 314 1.20 -0.61 7.02
CA PRO A 314 1.27 0.59 7.86
C PRO A 314 2.61 1.34 7.85
N TRP A 315 3.70 0.82 7.29
CA TRP A 315 5.04 1.38 7.58
C TRP A 315 5.74 2.14 6.45
N PHE A 316 5.29 2.02 5.20
CA PHE A 316 5.91 2.80 4.13
C PHE A 316 5.43 4.26 4.13
N ALA A 317 6.31 5.13 3.63
CA ALA A 317 6.04 6.53 3.36
C ALA A 317 5.81 6.74 1.85
N GLU A 318 6.18 7.91 1.34
CA GLU A 318 6.16 8.26 -0.08
C GLU A 318 7.41 7.70 -0.77
N TRP A 319 7.21 6.85 -1.78
CA TRP A 319 8.27 6.30 -2.61
C TRP A 319 8.00 6.64 -4.08
N GLY A 320 9.00 7.21 -4.76
CA GLY A 320 8.81 7.72 -6.12
C GLY A 320 8.55 6.62 -7.14
N ARG A 321 9.31 5.52 -7.09
CA ARG A 321 9.07 4.35 -7.94
C ARG A 321 7.66 3.83 -7.78
N ASP A 322 7.27 3.56 -6.54
CA ASP A 322 5.98 2.99 -6.18
C ASP A 322 4.84 3.90 -6.61
N ALA A 323 4.96 5.21 -6.36
CA ALA A 323 3.95 6.19 -6.77
C ALA A 323 3.78 6.25 -8.29
N MET A 324 4.87 6.20 -9.05
CA MET A 324 4.81 6.29 -10.52
C MET A 324 4.27 5.00 -11.16
N ILE A 325 4.55 3.84 -10.60
CA ILE A 325 3.93 2.57 -11.00
C ILE A 325 2.46 2.57 -10.61
N ALA A 326 2.15 2.96 -9.37
CA ALA A 326 0.82 2.82 -8.81
C ALA A 326 -0.20 3.84 -9.36
N VAL A 327 0.20 5.04 -9.74
CA VAL A 327 -0.73 6.11 -10.14
C VAL A 327 -1.64 5.71 -11.31
N THR A 328 -1.15 4.89 -12.22
CA THR A 328 -1.94 4.40 -13.37
C THR A 328 -3.11 3.54 -12.91
N GLY A 329 -2.86 2.59 -12.03
CA GLY A 329 -3.90 1.69 -11.52
C GLY A 329 -4.79 2.34 -10.46
N LEU A 330 -4.21 3.10 -9.50
CA LEU A 330 -4.97 3.69 -8.41
C LEU A 330 -5.84 4.87 -8.84
N ALA A 331 -5.43 5.63 -9.86
CA ALA A 331 -6.11 6.85 -10.26
C ALA A 331 -6.69 6.77 -11.68
N ILE A 332 -5.89 6.47 -12.70
CA ILE A 332 -6.37 6.48 -14.09
C ILE A 332 -7.38 5.35 -14.31
N ALA A 333 -7.03 4.11 -13.96
CA ALA A 333 -7.88 2.95 -14.15
C ALA A 333 -9.19 3.04 -13.33
N THR A 334 -9.18 3.75 -12.20
CA THR A 334 -10.37 3.96 -11.36
C THR A 334 -11.20 5.19 -11.71
N GLY A 335 -10.90 5.85 -12.86
CA GLY A 335 -11.68 6.99 -13.36
C GLY A 335 -11.41 8.32 -12.66
N ARG A 336 -10.20 8.51 -12.10
CA ARG A 336 -9.77 9.72 -11.39
C ARG A 336 -8.53 10.37 -12.03
N PRO A 337 -8.57 10.75 -13.32
CA PRO A 337 -7.41 11.31 -14.00
C PRO A 337 -6.96 12.65 -13.39
N ASP A 338 -7.85 13.40 -12.74
CA ASP A 338 -7.53 14.61 -11.99
C ASP A 338 -6.55 14.32 -10.83
N VAL A 339 -6.71 13.20 -10.12
CA VAL A 339 -5.78 12.73 -9.09
C VAL A 339 -4.42 12.41 -9.71
N ALA A 340 -4.39 11.69 -10.83
CA ALA A 340 -3.15 11.38 -11.53
C ALA A 340 -2.42 12.66 -11.97
N ARG A 341 -3.15 13.64 -12.49
CA ARG A 341 -2.61 14.96 -12.85
C ARG A 341 -1.96 15.64 -11.65
N GLN A 342 -2.61 15.63 -10.49
CA GLN A 342 -2.08 16.23 -9.26
C GLN A 342 -0.82 15.52 -8.78
N VAL A 343 -0.79 14.17 -8.79
CA VAL A 343 0.37 13.37 -8.43
C VAL A 343 1.55 13.67 -9.37
N LEU A 344 1.34 13.62 -10.68
CA LEU A 344 2.39 13.92 -11.67
C LEU A 344 2.93 15.36 -11.53
N THR A 345 2.05 16.34 -11.24
CA THR A 345 2.46 17.72 -10.97
C THR A 345 3.31 17.80 -9.69
N THR A 346 2.91 17.12 -8.63
CA THR A 346 3.66 17.11 -7.36
C THR A 346 5.05 16.52 -7.57
N TYR A 347 5.16 15.34 -8.19
CA TYR A 347 6.45 14.68 -8.39
C TYR A 347 7.35 15.41 -9.39
N SER A 348 6.81 16.20 -10.33
CA SER A 348 7.63 17.05 -11.20
C SER A 348 8.49 18.07 -10.43
N ARG A 349 8.06 18.44 -9.21
CA ARG A 349 8.78 19.40 -8.34
C ARG A 349 9.93 18.75 -7.57
N PHE A 350 9.98 17.43 -7.54
CA PHE A 350 11.06 16.67 -6.90
C PHE A 350 12.11 16.16 -7.88
N VAL A 351 11.99 16.48 -9.18
CA VAL A 351 13.02 16.09 -10.15
C VAL A 351 14.31 16.89 -9.89
N ASP A 352 15.39 16.18 -9.62
CA ASP A 352 16.71 16.78 -9.42
C ASP A 352 17.78 16.01 -10.21
N ARG A 353 18.47 16.71 -11.12
CA ARG A 353 19.44 16.13 -12.08
C ARG A 353 18.85 14.94 -12.84
N GLY A 354 17.63 15.07 -13.31
CA GLY A 354 16.92 14.06 -14.08
C GLY A 354 16.42 12.87 -13.27
N MET A 355 16.59 12.84 -11.95
CA MET A 355 16.14 11.77 -11.09
C MET A 355 14.92 12.16 -10.27
N LEU A 356 14.01 11.22 -10.05
CA LEU A 356 12.99 11.29 -8.99
C LEU A 356 13.54 10.68 -7.71
N PRO A 357 13.10 11.13 -6.52
CA PRO A 357 13.50 10.50 -5.29
C PRO A 357 12.99 9.06 -5.22
N ASN A 358 13.83 8.15 -4.73
CA ASN A 358 13.41 6.80 -4.37
C ASN A 358 12.47 6.87 -3.15
N ARG A 359 12.86 7.65 -2.12
CA ARG A 359 12.09 7.82 -0.90
C ARG A 359 12.03 9.30 -0.49
N ILE A 360 10.86 9.74 -0.03
CA ILE A 360 10.67 10.99 0.71
C ILE A 360 10.47 10.58 2.17
N PRO A 361 11.44 10.86 3.08
CA PRO A 361 11.38 10.41 4.48
C PRO A 361 10.15 10.95 5.23
N ASP A 362 9.66 10.17 6.19
CA ASP A 362 8.54 10.52 7.07
C ASP A 362 9.02 11.41 8.24
N GLY A 363 9.61 12.55 7.93
CA GLY A 363 10.19 13.47 8.91
C GLY A 363 11.09 14.53 8.28
N ALA A 364 12.03 15.08 9.04
CA ALA A 364 12.90 16.18 8.61
C ALA A 364 14.03 15.78 7.63
N GLY A 365 14.06 14.55 7.13
CA GLY A 365 15.09 14.06 6.20
C GLY A 365 14.93 14.66 4.80
N SER A 366 16.05 14.72 4.05
CA SER A 366 16.03 15.10 2.65
C SER A 366 15.62 13.93 1.75
N PRO A 367 14.98 14.19 0.59
CA PRO A 367 14.67 13.16 -0.39
C PRO A 367 15.91 12.36 -0.83
N GLU A 368 15.75 11.04 -0.95
CA GLU A 368 16.81 10.10 -1.32
C GLU A 368 16.69 9.75 -2.81
N TYR A 369 17.79 9.88 -3.59
CA TYR A 369 17.74 9.77 -5.06
C TYR A 369 18.40 8.49 -5.62
N ASN A 370 18.53 7.43 -4.85
CA ASN A 370 19.15 6.17 -5.26
C ASN A 370 18.23 5.29 -6.12
N THR A 371 17.80 5.78 -7.28
CA THR A 371 16.89 5.05 -8.19
C THR A 371 17.15 5.40 -9.65
N ALA A 372 17.27 4.40 -10.51
CA ALA A 372 17.44 4.58 -11.95
C ALA A 372 16.11 4.47 -12.72
N ASP A 373 15.08 3.91 -12.13
CA ASP A 373 13.82 3.58 -12.79
C ASP A 373 12.68 4.55 -12.48
N ALA A 374 12.65 5.20 -11.31
CA ALA A 374 11.52 6.05 -10.91
C ALA A 374 11.23 7.19 -11.91
N ALA A 375 12.27 7.84 -12.45
CA ALA A 375 12.10 8.90 -13.45
C ALA A 375 11.62 8.34 -14.81
N LEU A 376 12.00 7.11 -15.16
CA LEU A 376 11.50 6.45 -16.36
C LEU A 376 10.04 5.99 -16.20
N TRP A 377 9.66 5.54 -15.00
CA TRP A 377 8.26 5.26 -14.66
C TRP A 377 7.41 6.54 -14.65
N TYR A 378 7.97 7.69 -14.28
CA TYR A 378 7.28 8.98 -14.39
C TYR A 378 6.89 9.29 -15.84
N ILE A 379 7.79 9.04 -16.80
CA ILE A 379 7.50 9.23 -18.24
C ILE A 379 6.41 8.24 -18.70
N GLU A 380 6.44 7.00 -18.22
CA GLU A 380 5.40 6.01 -18.54
C GLU A 380 4.05 6.41 -17.91
N ALA A 381 4.02 6.89 -16.67
CA ALA A 381 2.81 7.37 -16.02
C ALA A 381 2.20 8.58 -16.77
N LEU A 382 3.04 9.52 -17.22
CA LEU A 382 2.59 10.65 -18.08
C LEU A 382 2.06 10.16 -19.42
N ARG A 383 2.69 9.15 -20.04
CA ARG A 383 2.21 8.52 -21.28
C ARG A 383 0.82 7.89 -21.06
N ALA A 384 0.65 7.14 -19.98
CA ALA A 384 -0.62 6.51 -19.64
C ALA A 384 -1.72 7.56 -19.38
N TYR A 385 -1.39 8.62 -18.64
CA TYR A 385 -2.30 9.75 -18.42
C TYR A 385 -2.75 10.39 -19.72
N HIS A 386 -1.79 10.74 -20.59
CA HIS A 386 -2.10 11.38 -21.87
C HIS A 386 -2.92 10.45 -22.78
N ALA A 387 -2.61 9.16 -22.82
CA ALA A 387 -3.38 8.17 -23.58
C ALA A 387 -4.84 8.07 -23.12
N ALA A 388 -5.08 8.20 -21.79
CA ALA A 388 -6.42 8.12 -21.21
C ALA A 388 -7.24 9.42 -21.37
N THR A 389 -6.57 10.60 -21.41
CA THR A 389 -7.25 11.90 -21.34
C THR A 389 -7.18 12.73 -22.60
N GLY A 390 -6.15 12.55 -23.43
CA GLY A 390 -5.84 13.43 -24.57
C GLY A 390 -5.45 14.84 -24.16
N ASP A 391 -5.04 15.09 -22.88
CA ASP A 391 -4.75 16.45 -22.37
C ASP A 391 -3.39 16.96 -22.87
N ASP A 392 -3.40 17.52 -24.08
CA ASP A 392 -2.23 18.13 -24.72
C ASP A 392 -1.70 19.35 -23.95
N THR A 393 -2.56 20.07 -23.25
CA THR A 393 -2.17 21.24 -22.45
C THR A 393 -1.30 20.82 -21.29
N PHE A 394 -1.72 19.80 -20.56
CA PHE A 394 -0.94 19.25 -19.45
C PHE A 394 0.34 18.58 -19.93
N LEU A 395 0.27 17.83 -21.03
CA LEU A 395 1.45 17.27 -21.69
C LEU A 395 2.47 18.36 -22.03
N SER A 396 2.03 19.47 -22.63
CA SER A 396 2.91 20.61 -22.97
C SER A 396 3.57 21.21 -21.73
N THR A 397 2.85 21.25 -20.60
CA THR A 397 3.37 21.77 -19.32
C THR A 397 4.48 20.88 -18.75
N LEU A 398 4.34 19.55 -18.86
CA LEU A 398 5.30 18.59 -18.28
C LEU A 398 6.37 18.12 -19.26
N PHE A 399 6.25 18.38 -20.55
CA PHE A 399 7.24 17.95 -21.53
C PHE A 399 8.66 18.47 -21.25
N PRO A 400 8.87 19.71 -20.78
CA PRO A 400 10.21 20.16 -20.36
C PRO A 400 10.84 19.30 -19.26
N VAL A 401 10.02 18.73 -18.35
CA VAL A 401 10.50 17.79 -17.30
C VAL A 401 10.98 16.48 -17.95
N VAL A 402 10.26 16.00 -18.96
CA VAL A 402 10.67 14.81 -19.73
C VAL A 402 11.99 15.06 -20.47
N GLU A 403 12.14 16.24 -21.08
CA GLU A 403 13.38 16.68 -21.75
C GLU A 403 14.55 16.74 -20.77
N ASP A 404 14.33 17.27 -19.55
CA ASP A 404 15.36 17.35 -18.51
C ASP A 404 15.78 15.95 -18.02
N ILE A 405 14.82 15.07 -17.71
CA ILE A 405 15.10 13.68 -17.31
C ILE A 405 15.98 12.98 -18.37
N VAL A 406 15.53 12.95 -19.60
CA VAL A 406 16.26 12.28 -20.69
C VAL A 406 17.59 12.96 -20.97
N GLY A 407 17.65 14.29 -20.90
CA GLY A 407 18.88 15.06 -21.03
C GLY A 407 19.96 14.67 -20.01
N TRP A 408 19.58 14.50 -18.75
CA TRP A 408 20.48 14.05 -17.70
C TRP A 408 20.91 12.59 -17.89
N TYR A 409 20.00 11.68 -18.21
CA TYR A 409 20.33 10.28 -18.48
C TYR A 409 21.30 10.13 -19.65
N ARG A 410 21.22 11.01 -20.63
CA ARG A 410 22.18 11.04 -21.76
C ARG A 410 23.57 11.54 -21.37
N ARG A 411 23.65 12.57 -20.52
CA ARG A 411 24.93 13.14 -20.07
C ARG A 411 25.58 12.40 -18.93
N GLY A 412 24.81 11.59 -18.24
CA GLY A 412 25.17 10.95 -16.98
C GLY A 412 24.67 11.75 -15.78
N THR A 413 24.16 11.03 -14.78
CA THR A 413 23.70 11.56 -13.49
C THR A 413 24.34 10.79 -12.35
N ARG A 414 23.73 10.75 -11.13
CA ARG A 414 24.27 10.07 -9.95
C ARG A 414 24.41 8.56 -10.19
N PHE A 415 25.25 7.91 -9.38
CA PHE A 415 25.36 6.45 -9.26
C PHE A 415 25.69 5.72 -10.59
N GLY A 416 26.51 6.34 -11.42
CA GLY A 416 26.89 5.76 -12.71
C GLY A 416 25.75 5.60 -13.72
N ILE A 417 24.60 6.26 -13.47
CA ILE A 417 23.45 6.19 -14.38
C ILE A 417 23.72 7.08 -15.59
N GLY A 418 23.70 6.49 -16.79
CA GLY A 418 23.90 7.23 -18.03
C GLY A 418 23.86 6.37 -19.28
N GLU A 419 23.54 7.03 -20.42
CA GLU A 419 23.57 6.39 -21.74
C GLU A 419 25.00 6.05 -22.15
N ASP A 420 25.24 4.81 -22.50
CA ASP A 420 26.51 4.37 -23.08
C ASP A 420 26.58 4.82 -24.55
N ALA A 421 27.57 5.67 -24.86
CA ALA A 421 27.75 6.18 -26.19
C ALA A 421 28.05 5.08 -27.24
N ALA A 422 28.53 3.90 -26.84
CA ALA A 422 28.86 2.79 -27.75
C ALA A 422 27.58 2.14 -28.33
N ASP A 423 26.51 2.01 -27.53
CA ASP A 423 25.31 1.24 -27.94
C ASP A 423 23.96 1.94 -27.64
N GLY A 424 23.95 3.06 -26.91
CA GLY A 424 22.72 3.80 -26.58
C GLY A 424 21.88 3.18 -25.47
N LEU A 425 22.40 2.14 -24.79
CA LEU A 425 21.77 1.54 -23.62
C LEU A 425 22.17 2.29 -22.34
N LEU A 426 21.33 2.20 -21.30
CA LEU A 426 21.64 2.79 -20.00
C LEU A 426 22.50 1.86 -19.15
N ARG A 427 23.59 2.43 -18.61
CA ARG A 427 24.31 1.90 -17.47
C ARG A 427 23.67 2.42 -16.18
N ALA A 428 23.75 1.63 -15.10
CA ALA A 428 23.29 2.03 -13.79
C ALA A 428 24.03 1.26 -12.69
N GLY A 429 24.25 1.93 -11.56
CA GLY A 429 24.80 1.34 -10.36
C GLY A 429 26.29 1.52 -10.17
N GLU A 430 26.69 1.55 -8.91
CA GLU A 430 28.07 1.56 -8.42
C GLU A 430 28.17 0.71 -7.15
N ALA A 431 29.37 0.39 -6.71
CA ALA A 431 29.59 -0.48 -5.56
C ALA A 431 28.93 0.09 -4.28
N GLY A 432 28.16 -0.77 -3.58
CA GLY A 432 27.51 -0.41 -2.32
C GLY A 432 26.18 0.36 -2.47
N VAL A 433 25.73 0.65 -3.69
CA VAL A 433 24.47 1.36 -3.95
C VAL A 433 23.53 0.49 -4.79
N GLN A 434 22.28 0.37 -4.35
CA GLN A 434 21.18 -0.22 -5.11
C GLN A 434 20.38 0.90 -5.79
N VAL A 435 20.11 0.75 -7.10
CA VAL A 435 19.41 1.76 -7.89
C VAL A 435 18.25 1.19 -8.72
N THR A 436 17.96 -0.11 -8.59
CA THR A 436 16.81 -0.77 -9.21
C THR A 436 15.77 -1.13 -8.16
N TRP A 437 14.60 -1.65 -8.58
CA TRP A 437 13.56 -2.08 -7.66
C TRP A 437 13.99 -3.27 -6.77
N MET A 438 15.04 -4.03 -7.16
CA MET A 438 15.64 -5.08 -6.34
C MET A 438 16.69 -4.46 -5.40
N ASP A 439 16.25 -3.72 -4.40
CA ASP A 439 17.06 -2.79 -3.61
C ASP A 439 17.33 -3.23 -2.16
N ALA A 440 17.11 -4.52 -1.82
CA ALA A 440 17.42 -5.04 -0.49
C ALA A 440 18.90 -4.89 -0.14
N LYS A 441 19.16 -4.43 1.09
CA LYS A 441 20.50 -4.20 1.62
C LYS A 441 20.59 -4.67 3.07
N VAL A 442 21.65 -5.43 3.41
CA VAL A 442 21.96 -5.88 4.76
C VAL A 442 23.23 -5.18 5.23
N GLY A 443 23.08 -4.21 6.12
CA GLY A 443 24.19 -3.32 6.47
C GLY A 443 24.72 -2.60 5.23
N ASP A 444 26.01 -2.80 4.90
CA ASP A 444 26.63 -2.22 3.71
C ASP A 444 26.63 -3.15 2.48
N VAL A 445 26.06 -4.37 2.62
CA VAL A 445 26.01 -5.36 1.54
C VAL A 445 24.73 -5.25 0.76
N VAL A 446 24.81 -4.96 -0.55
CA VAL A 446 23.69 -5.05 -1.48
C VAL A 446 23.45 -6.53 -1.79
N VAL A 447 22.23 -7.02 -1.48
CA VAL A 447 21.90 -8.45 -1.60
C VAL A 447 21.82 -8.88 -3.07
N THR A 448 21.25 -8.02 -3.91
CA THR A 448 21.07 -8.28 -5.35
C THR A 448 21.78 -7.18 -6.15
N PRO A 449 23.13 -7.21 -6.25
CA PRO A 449 23.87 -6.20 -7.00
C PRO A 449 23.57 -6.33 -8.49
N ARG A 450 23.14 -5.24 -9.12
CA ARG A 450 22.76 -5.19 -10.54
C ARG A 450 23.48 -4.06 -11.26
N ILE A 451 24.80 -3.97 -11.00
CA ILE A 451 25.69 -2.98 -11.62
C ILE A 451 25.93 -3.37 -13.08
N GLY A 452 25.75 -2.43 -13.99
CA GLY A 452 25.90 -2.66 -15.44
C GLY A 452 24.72 -2.09 -16.20
N LYS A 453 24.16 -2.88 -17.12
CA LYS A 453 22.96 -2.53 -17.88
C LYS A 453 21.82 -3.49 -17.49
N PRO A 454 20.94 -3.14 -16.54
CA PRO A 454 19.79 -3.97 -16.16
C PRO A 454 18.73 -4.01 -17.27
N VAL A 455 18.11 -5.17 -17.46
CA VAL A 455 17.19 -5.42 -18.59
C VAL A 455 15.91 -4.54 -18.52
N GLU A 456 15.29 -4.42 -17.34
CA GLU A 456 14.09 -3.60 -17.18
C GLU A 456 14.39 -2.09 -17.31
N ILE A 457 15.53 -1.63 -16.80
CA ILE A 457 15.97 -0.25 -16.96
C ILE A 457 16.09 0.10 -18.44
N ASN A 458 16.64 -0.81 -19.23
CA ASN A 458 16.80 -0.60 -20.67
C ASN A 458 15.48 -0.76 -21.45
N ALA A 459 14.56 -1.61 -20.98
CA ALA A 459 13.21 -1.66 -21.52
C ALA A 459 12.44 -0.35 -21.26
N LEU A 460 12.53 0.18 -20.04
CA LEU A 460 11.96 1.48 -19.65
C LEU A 460 12.62 2.64 -20.42
N TRP A 461 13.94 2.61 -20.61
CA TRP A 461 14.65 3.62 -21.39
C TRP A 461 14.16 3.68 -22.83
N HIS A 462 14.08 2.54 -23.51
CA HIS A 462 13.53 2.46 -24.86
C HIS A 462 12.09 2.98 -24.89
N ASN A 463 11.25 2.57 -23.94
CA ASN A 463 9.87 3.02 -23.84
C ASN A 463 9.77 4.54 -23.60
N ALA A 464 10.63 5.10 -22.72
CA ALA A 464 10.69 6.54 -22.47
C ALA A 464 11.08 7.37 -23.71
N LEU A 465 12.07 6.89 -24.48
CA LEU A 465 12.45 7.52 -25.75
C LEU A 465 11.32 7.47 -26.78
N ARG A 466 10.59 6.36 -26.87
CA ARG A 466 9.41 6.21 -27.75
C ARG A 466 8.27 7.12 -27.32
N ALA A 467 8.02 7.22 -26.02
CA ALA A 467 7.03 8.14 -25.47
C ALA A 467 7.40 9.61 -25.76
N GLY A 468 8.66 9.99 -25.49
CA GLY A 468 9.19 11.33 -25.79
C GLY A 468 9.07 11.70 -27.26
N ALA A 469 9.37 10.77 -28.18
CA ALA A 469 9.17 10.99 -29.62
C ALA A 469 7.68 11.23 -29.95
N GLY A 470 6.77 10.45 -29.35
CA GLY A 470 5.32 10.61 -29.50
C GLY A 470 4.84 11.97 -28.99
N PHE A 471 5.30 12.37 -27.81
CA PHE A 471 4.97 13.66 -27.19
C PHE A 471 5.47 14.85 -28.03
N ALA A 472 6.75 14.81 -28.44
CA ALA A 472 7.34 15.84 -29.28
C ALA A 472 6.55 16.01 -30.59
N LYS A 473 6.23 14.88 -31.26
CA LYS A 473 5.42 14.88 -32.48
C LYS A 473 4.02 15.48 -32.23
N ARG A 474 3.36 15.09 -31.15
CA ARG A 474 2.01 15.59 -30.78
C ARG A 474 2.02 17.10 -30.53
N LEU A 475 3.07 17.62 -29.92
CA LEU A 475 3.27 19.03 -29.60
C LEU A 475 3.88 19.86 -30.75
N GLY A 476 4.09 19.25 -31.93
CA GLY A 476 4.71 19.95 -33.07
C GLY A 476 6.19 20.28 -32.84
N ARG A 477 6.89 19.56 -31.98
CA ARG A 477 8.31 19.76 -31.67
C ARG A 477 9.21 18.77 -32.44
N PRO A 478 10.53 19.05 -32.59
CA PRO A 478 11.47 18.12 -33.21
C PRO A 478 11.46 16.78 -32.50
N HIS A 479 11.25 15.70 -33.26
CA HIS A 479 11.12 14.35 -32.67
C HIS A 479 12.09 13.31 -33.29
N THR A 480 12.83 13.66 -34.33
CA THR A 480 13.71 12.76 -35.07
C THR A 480 14.79 12.19 -34.15
N GLU A 481 15.49 13.04 -33.38
CA GLU A 481 16.53 12.60 -32.45
C GLU A 481 16.02 11.57 -31.41
N TRP A 482 14.80 11.77 -30.89
CA TRP A 482 14.16 10.82 -29.99
C TRP A 482 13.93 9.46 -30.65
N SER A 483 13.44 9.48 -31.90
CA SER A 483 13.17 8.27 -32.69
C SER A 483 14.45 7.51 -33.03
N ASP A 484 15.51 8.23 -33.42
CA ASP A 484 16.81 7.63 -33.76
C ASP A 484 17.45 6.97 -32.54
N ARG A 485 17.38 7.61 -31.37
CA ARG A 485 17.87 7.03 -30.11
C ARG A 485 17.05 5.81 -29.70
N ALA A 486 15.73 5.87 -29.81
CA ALA A 486 14.87 4.72 -29.53
C ALA A 486 15.20 3.54 -30.46
N ALA A 487 15.42 3.79 -31.75
CA ALA A 487 15.81 2.76 -32.72
C ALA A 487 17.18 2.16 -32.39
N ARG A 488 18.16 2.99 -31.99
CA ARG A 488 19.49 2.53 -31.57
C ARG A 488 19.42 1.67 -30.31
N ALA A 489 18.68 2.12 -29.27
CA ALA A 489 18.50 1.34 -28.05
C ALA A 489 17.82 -0.01 -28.33
N ALA A 490 16.79 -0.04 -29.20
CA ALA A 490 16.13 -1.28 -29.61
C ALA A 490 17.08 -2.22 -30.36
N ALA A 491 17.89 -1.74 -31.31
CA ALA A 491 18.87 -2.54 -32.03
C ALA A 491 19.89 -3.15 -31.06
N SER A 492 20.36 -2.37 -30.09
CA SER A 492 21.33 -2.84 -29.08
C SER A 492 20.73 -3.75 -28.02
N PHE A 493 19.39 -3.74 -27.85
CA PHE A 493 18.70 -4.60 -26.89
C PHE A 493 18.86 -6.09 -27.20
N GLU A 494 19.20 -6.45 -28.45
CA GLU A 494 19.59 -7.80 -28.87
C GLU A 494 20.68 -8.41 -27.99
N ARG A 495 21.57 -7.61 -27.41
CA ARG A 495 22.65 -8.04 -26.52
C ARG A 495 22.18 -8.71 -25.25
N PHE A 496 20.93 -8.43 -24.83
CA PHE A 496 20.30 -9.09 -23.67
C PHE A 496 19.89 -10.54 -23.98
N TRP A 497 19.71 -10.90 -25.25
CA TRP A 497 19.19 -12.21 -25.59
C TRP A 497 20.19 -13.33 -25.28
N ASN A 498 19.78 -14.27 -24.41
CA ASN A 498 20.52 -15.51 -24.13
C ASN A 498 19.88 -16.66 -24.92
N PRO A 499 20.48 -17.10 -26.04
CA PRO A 499 19.90 -18.14 -26.87
C PRO A 499 19.86 -19.52 -26.19
N ALA A 500 20.77 -19.79 -25.26
CA ALA A 500 20.81 -21.05 -24.52
C ALA A 500 19.62 -21.21 -23.55
N ALA A 501 19.18 -20.12 -22.95
CA ALA A 501 18.03 -20.11 -22.02
C ALA A 501 16.73 -19.67 -22.69
N SER A 502 16.76 -19.17 -23.94
CA SER A 502 15.63 -18.58 -24.65
C SER A 502 14.95 -17.46 -23.86
N CYS A 503 15.74 -16.61 -23.22
CA CYS A 503 15.30 -15.46 -22.42
C CYS A 503 16.35 -14.36 -22.42
N CYS A 504 16.11 -13.25 -21.72
CA CYS A 504 17.13 -12.21 -21.54
C CYS A 504 18.04 -12.52 -20.35
N HIS A 505 19.31 -12.12 -20.46
CA HIS A 505 20.16 -11.88 -19.30
C HIS A 505 19.52 -10.79 -18.41
N ASP A 506 19.63 -10.93 -17.10
CA ASP A 506 19.11 -9.94 -16.15
C ASP A 506 19.92 -8.63 -16.18
N VAL A 507 21.24 -8.75 -16.29
CA VAL A 507 22.18 -7.62 -16.44
C VAL A 507 23.23 -7.99 -17.49
N ILE A 508 23.62 -7.03 -18.33
CA ILE A 508 24.80 -7.14 -19.21
C ILE A 508 25.83 -6.06 -18.84
N ASP A 509 27.07 -6.27 -19.29
CA ASP A 509 28.20 -5.37 -19.00
C ASP A 509 28.41 -5.13 -17.48
N GLY A 510 28.05 -6.09 -16.64
CA GLY A 510 28.32 -6.08 -15.21
C GLY A 510 29.79 -6.39 -14.89
N PRO A 511 30.23 -6.18 -13.63
CA PRO A 511 31.60 -6.48 -13.21
C PRO A 511 32.04 -7.94 -13.45
N ALA A 512 31.09 -8.88 -13.38
CA ALA A 512 31.28 -10.31 -13.62
C ALA A 512 30.84 -10.75 -15.03
N GLY A 513 30.55 -9.81 -15.93
CA GLY A 513 30.00 -10.08 -17.26
C GLY A 513 28.46 -10.05 -17.27
N ALA A 514 27.85 -10.90 -18.13
CA ALA A 514 26.41 -11.01 -18.21
C ALA A 514 25.85 -11.93 -17.11
N ASP A 515 24.79 -11.50 -16.44
CA ASP A 515 24.04 -12.28 -15.44
C ASP A 515 22.94 -13.10 -16.13
N PRO A 516 23.07 -14.45 -16.18
CA PRO A 516 22.12 -15.31 -16.84
C PRO A 516 20.90 -15.68 -15.94
N SER A 517 20.81 -15.17 -14.73
CA SER A 517 19.73 -15.48 -13.78
C SER A 517 18.35 -15.24 -14.40
N VAL A 518 17.45 -16.21 -14.25
CA VAL A 518 16.07 -16.05 -14.71
C VAL A 518 15.28 -15.28 -13.64
N ARG A 519 15.06 -14.01 -13.92
CA ARG A 519 14.33 -13.06 -13.07
C ARG A 519 13.13 -12.47 -13.81
N PRO A 520 12.13 -11.91 -13.08
CA PRO A 520 10.92 -11.37 -13.70
C PRO A 520 11.15 -10.06 -14.47
N ASN A 521 12.30 -9.41 -14.30
CA ASN A 521 12.63 -8.09 -14.85
C ASN A 521 12.45 -8.01 -16.37
N GLN A 522 12.76 -9.07 -17.09
CA GLN A 522 12.59 -9.15 -18.53
C GLN A 522 11.14 -9.01 -19.01
N ILE A 523 10.13 -9.21 -18.12
CA ILE A 523 8.72 -9.09 -18.50
C ILE A 523 8.39 -7.67 -18.98
N PHE A 524 9.10 -6.65 -18.46
CA PHE A 524 8.93 -5.26 -18.87
C PHE A 524 9.34 -4.98 -20.31
N ALA A 525 10.26 -5.76 -20.86
CA ALA A 525 10.57 -5.69 -22.29
C ALA A 525 9.39 -6.14 -23.19
N VAL A 526 8.38 -6.78 -22.59
CA VAL A 526 7.15 -7.20 -23.28
C VAL A 526 5.94 -6.35 -22.88
N SER A 527 5.70 -6.16 -21.57
CA SER A 527 4.47 -5.54 -21.05
C SER A 527 4.37 -4.04 -21.32
N LEU A 528 5.49 -3.31 -21.37
CA LEU A 528 5.50 -1.88 -21.66
C LEU A 528 4.90 -1.56 -23.03
N ALA A 529 4.43 -0.32 -23.21
CA ALA A 529 3.76 0.12 -24.43
C ALA A 529 4.66 -0.09 -25.67
N ALA A 530 5.95 0.24 -25.59
CA ALA A 530 6.93 0.01 -26.63
C ALA A 530 7.89 -1.12 -26.24
N SER A 531 7.80 -2.25 -26.93
CA SER A 531 8.74 -3.36 -26.76
C SER A 531 9.96 -3.17 -27.70
N PRO A 532 11.19 -3.38 -27.21
CA PRO A 532 12.38 -3.40 -28.05
C PRO A 532 12.63 -4.75 -28.75
N LEU A 533 11.79 -5.75 -28.52
CA LEU A 533 11.99 -7.13 -28.96
C LEU A 533 11.02 -7.56 -30.07
N PRO A 534 11.42 -8.46 -30.99
CA PRO A 534 10.53 -9.08 -31.96
C PRO A 534 9.56 -10.06 -31.28
N ARG A 535 8.44 -10.36 -31.96
CA ARG A 535 7.31 -11.12 -31.40
C ARG A 535 7.66 -12.52 -30.88
N ASP A 536 8.52 -13.24 -31.57
CA ASP A 536 8.97 -14.57 -31.16
C ASP A 536 9.71 -14.54 -29.81
N ARG A 537 10.58 -13.55 -29.59
CA ARG A 537 11.27 -13.36 -28.32
C ARG A 537 10.36 -12.86 -27.21
N GLN A 538 9.42 -11.97 -27.52
CA GLN A 538 8.38 -11.58 -26.56
C GLN A 538 7.64 -12.83 -26.05
N ARG A 539 7.29 -13.75 -26.96
CA ARG A 539 6.61 -15.00 -26.59
C ARG A 539 7.51 -15.89 -25.72
N ALA A 540 8.76 -16.06 -26.08
CA ALA A 540 9.70 -16.86 -25.31
C ALA A 540 9.89 -16.34 -23.88
N ILE A 541 9.94 -15.00 -23.69
CA ILE A 541 10.01 -14.37 -22.36
C ILE A 541 8.74 -14.66 -21.54
N VAL A 542 7.55 -14.51 -22.11
CA VAL A 542 6.31 -14.83 -21.40
C VAL A 542 6.29 -16.30 -21.01
N ASP A 543 6.70 -17.19 -21.90
CA ASP A 543 6.73 -18.64 -21.67
C ASP A 543 7.71 -19.03 -20.56
N ILE A 544 8.92 -18.45 -20.53
CA ILE A 544 9.90 -18.76 -19.47
C ILE A 544 9.45 -18.22 -18.12
N CYS A 545 8.90 -17.00 -18.08
CA CYS A 545 8.33 -16.43 -16.85
C CYS A 545 7.16 -17.28 -16.35
N ALA A 546 6.28 -17.76 -17.23
CA ALA A 546 5.19 -18.65 -16.87
C ALA A 546 5.68 -19.98 -16.27
N ARG A 547 6.68 -20.61 -16.88
CA ARG A 547 7.17 -21.92 -16.44
C ARG A 547 8.01 -21.86 -15.15
N ARG A 548 8.77 -20.78 -14.94
CA ARG A 548 9.80 -20.72 -13.88
C ARG A 548 9.42 -19.81 -12.73
N LEU A 549 8.67 -18.74 -12.97
CA LEU A 549 8.46 -17.67 -11.99
C LEU A 549 7.01 -17.50 -11.55
N LEU A 550 6.05 -17.83 -12.40
CA LEU A 550 4.63 -17.59 -12.11
C LEU A 550 4.14 -18.43 -10.91
N THR A 551 3.40 -17.78 -10.05
CA THR A 551 2.62 -18.38 -8.96
C THR A 551 1.19 -17.83 -8.99
N SER A 552 0.33 -18.30 -8.07
CA SER A 552 -1.03 -17.77 -7.93
C SER A 552 -1.10 -16.28 -7.59
N PHE A 553 -0.05 -15.73 -6.94
CA PHE A 553 -0.09 -14.39 -6.35
C PHE A 553 0.94 -13.42 -6.91
N GLY A 554 1.68 -13.79 -7.95
CA GLY A 554 2.71 -12.95 -8.55
C GLY A 554 3.82 -13.75 -9.22
N LEU A 555 4.94 -13.07 -9.48
CA LEU A 555 6.15 -13.72 -9.99
C LEU A 555 7.20 -13.82 -8.89
N ARG A 556 7.88 -14.98 -8.84
CA ARG A 556 9.10 -15.13 -8.04
C ARG A 556 10.18 -14.17 -8.55
N SER A 557 10.92 -13.59 -7.65
CA SER A 557 12.03 -12.68 -7.97
C SER A 557 13.28 -13.39 -8.51
N LEU A 558 13.34 -14.72 -8.35
CA LEU A 558 14.40 -15.59 -8.87
C LEU A 558 13.84 -17.00 -9.15
N ASP A 559 14.38 -17.65 -10.18
CA ASP A 559 14.06 -19.04 -10.52
C ASP A 559 14.41 -19.99 -9.37
N PRO A 560 13.52 -20.93 -8.97
CA PRO A 560 13.80 -21.96 -7.97
C PRO A 560 15.01 -22.86 -8.26
N ALA A 561 15.43 -22.95 -9.52
CA ALA A 561 16.62 -23.73 -9.90
C ALA A 561 17.95 -22.97 -9.67
N ASP A 562 17.90 -21.68 -9.38
CA ASP A 562 19.09 -20.88 -9.10
C ASP A 562 19.67 -21.23 -7.71
N PRO A 563 21.00 -21.41 -7.57
CA PRO A 563 21.61 -21.72 -6.26
C PRO A 563 21.38 -20.67 -5.17
N ALA A 564 21.12 -19.41 -5.55
CA ALA A 564 20.84 -18.32 -4.63
C ALA A 564 19.36 -18.24 -4.21
N TYR A 565 18.50 -19.12 -4.73
CA TYR A 565 17.07 -19.11 -4.45
C TYR A 565 16.75 -19.30 -2.97
N ARG A 566 15.85 -18.47 -2.46
CA ARG A 566 15.30 -18.52 -1.10
C ARG A 566 13.78 -18.44 -1.16
N GLY A 567 13.13 -19.59 -0.98
CA GLY A 567 11.68 -19.73 -1.15
C GLY A 567 10.83 -19.25 0.03
N ARG A 568 11.44 -18.75 1.12
CA ARG A 568 10.70 -18.29 2.32
C ARG A 568 11.11 -16.89 2.74
N TYR A 569 10.12 -16.02 2.90
CA TYR A 569 10.26 -14.66 3.42
C TYR A 569 9.88 -14.63 4.91
N ALA A 570 10.82 -15.00 5.79
CA ALA A 570 10.56 -15.15 7.22
C ALA A 570 11.83 -14.91 8.04
N GLY A 571 11.68 -14.81 9.36
CA GLY A 571 12.79 -14.63 10.30
C GLY A 571 13.09 -13.16 10.60
N GLY A 572 14.28 -12.89 11.12
CA GLY A 572 14.76 -11.56 11.47
C GLY A 572 14.99 -10.65 10.25
N PRO A 573 15.42 -9.39 10.47
CA PRO A 573 15.63 -8.44 9.37
C PRO A 573 16.58 -8.97 8.29
N ARG A 574 17.70 -9.57 8.70
CA ARG A 574 18.71 -10.09 7.77
C ARG A 574 18.16 -11.21 6.88
N GLU A 575 17.51 -12.21 7.47
CA GLU A 575 16.98 -13.36 6.74
C GLU A 575 15.92 -12.93 5.72
N ARG A 576 15.07 -11.94 6.09
CA ARG A 576 14.07 -11.38 5.18
C ARG A 576 14.70 -10.60 4.04
N ASP A 577 15.67 -9.73 4.31
CA ASP A 577 16.34 -8.93 3.29
C ASP A 577 17.12 -9.81 2.31
N GLU A 578 17.78 -10.88 2.81
CA GLU A 578 18.45 -11.88 1.97
C GLU A 578 17.48 -12.67 1.06
N ALA A 579 16.19 -12.82 1.44
CA ALA A 579 15.19 -13.50 0.65
C ALA A 579 14.40 -12.57 -0.29
N TYR A 580 14.34 -11.28 0.01
CA TYR A 580 13.39 -10.31 -0.54
C TYR A 580 13.36 -10.26 -2.06
N HIS A 581 14.54 -10.35 -2.71
CA HIS A 581 14.68 -10.41 -4.17
C HIS A 581 15.39 -11.68 -4.66
N GLN A 582 15.41 -12.73 -3.84
CA GLN A 582 16.07 -14.00 -4.15
C GLN A 582 15.11 -15.21 -4.12
N GLY A 583 13.86 -14.99 -4.54
CA GLY A 583 12.87 -16.06 -4.63
C GLY A 583 11.48 -15.65 -4.14
N THR A 584 11.38 -14.67 -3.26
CA THR A 584 10.11 -14.10 -2.79
C THR A 584 9.23 -13.68 -3.98
N VAL A 585 7.94 -13.99 -3.89
CA VAL A 585 6.93 -13.63 -4.89
C VAL A 585 6.47 -12.20 -4.68
N TRP A 586 6.50 -11.41 -5.74
CA TRP A 586 6.05 -10.03 -5.75
C TRP A 586 4.72 -9.91 -6.49
N SER A 587 3.69 -9.49 -5.75
CA SER A 587 2.31 -9.48 -6.26
C SER A 587 2.09 -8.44 -7.38
N TRP A 588 2.76 -7.28 -7.32
CA TRP A 588 2.63 -6.25 -8.35
C TRP A 588 3.04 -6.71 -9.76
N LEU A 589 3.92 -7.71 -9.85
CA LEU A 589 4.40 -8.27 -11.13
C LEU A 589 3.36 -9.11 -11.88
N LEU A 590 2.28 -9.51 -11.20
CA LEU A 590 1.21 -10.30 -11.83
C LEU A 590 0.47 -9.50 -12.90
N GLY A 591 0.22 -8.20 -12.66
CA GLY A 591 -0.39 -7.31 -13.64
C GLY A 591 0.43 -7.21 -14.93
N PRO A 592 1.70 -6.80 -14.89
CA PRO A 592 2.60 -6.79 -16.04
C PRO A 592 2.68 -8.14 -16.76
N PHE A 593 2.71 -9.27 -16.02
CA PHE A 593 2.70 -10.60 -16.63
C PHE A 593 1.40 -10.88 -17.40
N ALA A 594 0.25 -10.63 -16.81
CA ALA A 594 -1.05 -10.84 -17.45
C ALA A 594 -1.20 -10.01 -18.72
N LEU A 595 -0.74 -8.75 -18.70
CA LEU A 595 -0.75 -7.87 -19.87
C LEU A 595 0.28 -8.30 -20.95
N ALA A 596 1.45 -8.78 -20.56
CA ALA A 596 2.41 -9.36 -21.50
C ALA A 596 1.82 -10.59 -22.17
N HIS A 597 1.13 -11.46 -21.41
CA HIS A 597 0.44 -12.62 -21.93
C HIS A 597 -0.68 -12.22 -22.92
N LEU A 598 -1.52 -11.25 -22.55
CA LEU A 598 -2.54 -10.70 -23.45
C LEU A 598 -1.94 -10.19 -24.75
N LYS A 599 -0.84 -9.41 -24.66
CA LYS A 599 -0.16 -8.81 -25.81
C LYS A 599 0.40 -9.88 -26.77
N VAL A 600 0.90 -10.99 -26.24
CA VAL A 600 1.54 -12.06 -27.03
C VAL A 600 0.51 -13.03 -27.60
N TYR A 601 -0.45 -13.45 -26.80
CA TYR A 601 -1.40 -14.51 -27.14
C TYR A 601 -2.76 -13.98 -27.65
N GLY A 602 -3.14 -12.75 -27.32
CA GLY A 602 -4.43 -12.18 -27.72
C GLY A 602 -5.63 -12.78 -26.97
N ASP A 603 -5.41 -13.61 -25.94
CA ASP A 603 -6.46 -14.29 -25.20
C ASP A 603 -6.76 -13.55 -23.89
N ALA A 604 -7.79 -12.68 -23.96
CA ALA A 604 -8.22 -11.89 -22.80
C ALA A 604 -8.81 -12.77 -21.68
N ALA A 605 -9.48 -13.89 -22.02
CA ALA A 605 -10.04 -14.78 -21.01
C ALA A 605 -8.95 -15.53 -20.24
N ALA A 606 -7.88 -15.97 -20.92
CA ALA A 606 -6.71 -16.56 -20.25
C ALA A 606 -5.99 -15.52 -19.38
N ALA A 607 -5.80 -14.30 -19.89
CA ALA A 607 -5.15 -13.22 -19.15
C ALA A 607 -5.92 -12.85 -17.87
N ALA A 608 -7.25 -12.78 -17.91
CA ALA A 608 -8.09 -12.49 -16.75
C ALA A 608 -7.95 -13.56 -15.66
N ARG A 609 -7.86 -14.84 -16.04
CA ARG A 609 -7.72 -15.96 -15.08
C ARG A 609 -6.45 -15.89 -14.23
N PHE A 610 -5.37 -15.27 -14.71
CA PHE A 610 -4.19 -15.07 -13.88
C PHE A 610 -4.46 -14.16 -12.68
N LEU A 611 -5.42 -13.23 -12.78
CA LEU A 611 -5.75 -12.28 -11.72
C LEU A 611 -6.76 -12.84 -10.70
N GLU A 612 -7.53 -13.86 -11.03
CA GLU A 612 -8.60 -14.40 -10.16
C GLU A 612 -8.11 -14.81 -8.75
N PRO A 613 -6.93 -15.44 -8.58
CA PRO A 613 -6.44 -15.80 -7.25
C PRO A 613 -6.24 -14.61 -6.31
N MET A 614 -6.05 -13.39 -6.84
CA MET A 614 -5.93 -12.17 -6.02
C MET A 614 -7.23 -11.88 -5.25
N GLY A 615 -8.38 -12.30 -5.76
CA GLY A 615 -9.65 -12.21 -5.04
C GLY A 615 -9.64 -12.97 -3.71
N HIS A 616 -8.94 -14.11 -3.64
CA HIS A 616 -8.79 -14.88 -2.39
C HIS A 616 -7.80 -14.23 -1.42
N ALA A 617 -6.78 -13.54 -1.95
CA ALA A 617 -5.77 -12.85 -1.12
C ALA A 617 -6.38 -11.73 -0.27
N LEU A 618 -7.49 -11.10 -0.72
CA LEU A 618 -8.18 -10.03 0.00
C LEU A 618 -8.74 -10.45 1.38
N ALA A 619 -8.89 -11.74 1.61
CA ALA A 619 -9.44 -12.30 2.85
C ALA A 619 -8.37 -12.90 3.80
N ALA A 620 -7.11 -12.96 3.36
CA ALA A 620 -6.11 -13.78 4.02
C ALA A 620 -5.15 -13.01 4.95
N TYR A 621 -4.83 -11.76 4.63
CA TYR A 621 -3.77 -10.97 5.31
C TYR A 621 -4.22 -9.52 5.52
N GLY A 622 -3.98 -8.62 4.55
CA GLY A 622 -4.59 -7.29 4.54
C GLY A 622 -6.02 -7.39 4.01
N LEU A 623 -7.00 -7.11 4.87
CA LEU A 623 -8.41 -7.29 4.52
C LEU A 623 -8.90 -6.26 3.52
N GLY A 624 -9.46 -6.73 2.42
CA GLY A 624 -9.99 -5.89 1.35
C GLY A 624 -8.95 -5.17 0.50
N THR A 625 -7.67 -5.50 0.69
CA THR A 625 -6.52 -4.94 -0.04
C THR A 625 -5.53 -6.05 -0.41
N LEU A 626 -4.42 -5.73 -1.06
CA LEU A 626 -3.39 -6.68 -1.45
C LEU A 626 -2.08 -6.39 -0.74
N GLY A 627 -1.46 -7.45 -0.22
CA GLY A 627 -0.15 -7.40 0.40
C GLY A 627 0.99 -7.26 -0.62
N GLU A 628 2.17 -7.03 -0.10
CA GLU A 628 3.39 -6.76 -0.85
C GLU A 628 3.95 -8.03 -1.51
N VAL A 629 4.23 -9.05 -0.69
CA VAL A 629 4.96 -10.25 -1.09
C VAL A 629 4.31 -11.53 -0.56
N PHE A 630 4.72 -12.64 -1.15
CA PHE A 630 4.39 -13.99 -0.67
C PHE A 630 5.65 -14.85 -0.67
N ASP A 631 5.65 -15.94 0.11
CA ASP A 631 6.70 -16.96 0.00
C ASP A 631 6.84 -17.43 -1.45
N GLY A 632 8.06 -17.74 -1.87
CA GLY A 632 8.33 -18.35 -3.17
C GLY A 632 7.85 -19.79 -3.28
N ASP A 633 7.74 -20.49 -2.13
CA ASP A 633 7.33 -21.90 -2.04
C ASP A 633 5.91 -22.04 -1.50
N PRO A 634 5.18 -23.10 -1.91
CA PRO A 634 3.87 -23.42 -1.32
C PRO A 634 3.92 -23.51 0.22
N PRO A 635 2.89 -23.06 0.92
CA PRO A 635 1.58 -22.63 0.41
C PRO A 635 1.51 -21.16 -0.01
N PHE A 636 2.63 -20.47 -0.32
CA PHE A 636 2.71 -19.07 -0.72
C PHE A 636 2.11 -18.15 0.36
N ARG A 637 2.67 -18.22 1.56
CA ARG A 637 2.20 -17.41 2.69
C ARG A 637 2.43 -15.93 2.42
N PRO A 638 1.43 -15.07 2.69
CA PRO A 638 1.60 -13.63 2.55
C PRO A 638 2.57 -13.09 3.61
N GLY A 639 3.34 -12.08 3.22
CA GLY A 639 4.32 -11.40 4.06
C GLY A 639 4.51 -9.95 3.64
N GLY A 640 5.52 -9.29 4.20
CA GLY A 640 5.79 -7.89 3.92
C GLY A 640 4.68 -6.97 4.40
N CYS A 641 4.44 -5.90 3.66
CA CYS A 641 3.43 -4.90 3.96
C CYS A 641 2.01 -5.44 3.68
N PRO A 642 1.06 -5.37 4.66
CA PRO A 642 -0.29 -5.90 4.47
C PRO A 642 -1.11 -5.20 3.40
N ALA A 643 -0.85 -3.92 3.14
CA ALA A 643 -1.55 -3.12 2.15
C ALA A 643 -0.53 -2.38 1.28
N GLN A 644 -0.36 -2.83 0.03
CA GLN A 644 0.66 -2.32 -0.88
C GLN A 644 0.06 -1.64 -2.10
N ALA A 645 0.43 -0.40 -2.34
CA ALA A 645 -0.12 0.45 -3.39
C ALA A 645 0.03 -0.14 -4.80
N TRP A 646 1.25 -0.54 -5.18
CA TRP A 646 1.49 -1.09 -6.52
C TRP A 646 0.86 -2.46 -6.75
N SER A 647 0.65 -3.28 -5.69
CA SER A 647 -0.06 -4.56 -5.82
C SER A 647 -1.53 -4.35 -6.20
N VAL A 648 -2.20 -3.41 -5.53
CA VAL A 648 -3.57 -2.99 -5.86
C VAL A 648 -3.61 -2.34 -7.24
N ALA A 649 -2.69 -1.43 -7.51
CA ALA A 649 -2.63 -0.66 -8.74
C ALA A 649 -2.46 -1.53 -9.99
N GLU A 650 -1.45 -2.39 -10.00
CA GLU A 650 -1.14 -3.21 -11.17
C GLU A 650 -2.20 -4.28 -11.43
N THR A 651 -2.83 -4.79 -10.37
CA THR A 651 -3.98 -5.69 -10.50
C THR A 651 -5.18 -4.96 -11.15
N LEU A 652 -5.51 -3.74 -10.68
CA LEU A 652 -6.59 -2.93 -11.26
C LEU A 652 -6.30 -2.53 -12.70
N ARG A 653 -5.09 -2.04 -12.98
CA ARG A 653 -4.67 -1.64 -14.33
C ARG A 653 -4.79 -2.82 -15.30
N ALA A 654 -4.24 -3.96 -14.91
CA ALA A 654 -4.29 -5.16 -15.76
C ALA A 654 -5.73 -5.60 -16.00
N TRP A 655 -6.57 -5.62 -14.96
CA TRP A 655 -7.95 -6.01 -15.10
C TRP A 655 -8.72 -5.08 -16.07
N VAL A 656 -8.56 -3.77 -15.95
CA VAL A 656 -9.22 -2.77 -16.81
C VAL A 656 -8.79 -2.93 -18.28
N GLU A 657 -7.49 -3.08 -18.54
CA GLU A 657 -6.98 -3.26 -19.91
C GLU A 657 -7.44 -4.59 -20.52
N ILE A 658 -7.49 -5.67 -19.75
CA ILE A 658 -7.98 -6.99 -20.18
C ILE A 658 -9.49 -6.95 -20.46
N ASP A 659 -10.29 -6.32 -19.58
CA ASP A 659 -11.74 -6.17 -19.74
C ASP A 659 -12.08 -5.36 -21.00
N ALA A 660 -11.35 -4.28 -21.26
CA ALA A 660 -11.48 -3.49 -22.47
C ALA A 660 -11.16 -4.29 -23.74
N ALA A 661 -10.09 -5.11 -23.71
CA ALA A 661 -9.73 -5.99 -24.83
C ALA A 661 -10.80 -7.07 -25.10
N ALA A 662 -11.41 -7.64 -24.05
CA ALA A 662 -12.50 -8.60 -24.16
C ALA A 662 -13.78 -7.96 -24.75
N GLY A 663 -14.08 -6.71 -24.43
CA GLY A 663 -15.20 -5.95 -24.99
C GLY A 663 -15.02 -5.62 -26.48
N GLY A 664 -13.80 -5.22 -26.87
CA GLY A 664 -13.48 -4.90 -28.27
C GLY A 664 -13.49 -6.11 -29.23
N SER A 665 -13.31 -7.32 -28.71
CA SER A 665 -13.38 -8.56 -29.51
C SER A 665 -14.81 -9.08 -29.73
N ARG A 666 -15.82 -8.51 -29.03
CA ARG A 666 -17.25 -8.88 -29.18
C ARG A 666 -18.04 -7.90 -30.04
N ALA A 667 -17.47 -6.77 -30.44
CA ALA A 667 -18.02 -5.78 -31.36
C ALA A 667 -17.46 -5.98 -32.78
#